data_e64319dab7146b309befd9b42cd6d5e5
#
_entry.id   e64319dab7146b309befd9b42cd6d5e5
#
_cell.length_a   1.000
_cell.length_b   1.000
_cell.length_c   1.000
_cell.angle_alpha   90.00
_cell.angle_beta   90.00
_cell.angle_gamma   90.00
#
_symmetry.space_group_name_H-M   'P 1'
#
loop_
_entity.id
_entity.type
_entity.pdbx_description
1 polymer ?
#
loop_
_entity_poly.entity_id
_entity_poly.type
_entity_poly.pdbx_seq_one_letter_code
_entity_poly.pdbx_strand_id
1 'polypeptide(L)'
;MSIIHVLDDKTINKIAAGEVVERPASVVKELVENSIDAGATKIEVEILAGGTSFMRVTDNGKGMSREDAELAILRHATSKIHEAGDLSTVGTLGFRGEALPTIAAVSRFRMKTREAGADLGTQVEISGGKTPDIRETGTSLGTTIQVEDLFFNTPARKKFLKTNHTEGARINDFIVKLALSHPEIAFRFLNNNKMALLTPGNGSLYDTVKAIYGAHVADALLALSFANEAEGIRIEGFITKPSMLKSSRAWQTLIVNGRIVESRALSKAIDNAYKSLVPKNGFPLAVLVLTVPPRTVDVNVHPQKIEMKFEDEGLLFKAVYKAVLDAVRPAQDLGLARVAAAVEHPETHVTSEPLRFVPATAAPGQAGGAGKAWEPSEHAPASFATPRPAAMPRREMDAPGFAAAQAQLREKQAVRYPVAETVTQQVAEPTQSAQVSRETADAFCAFAGEGGIEPIGQVDLTYIIARDAKGLYIVDQHAAHERILFDKFSALADGIPSQQLLVHQILSFDARESALIEAHRELFAQLGFRMEPSGEREFRLMEIPADVPAGEAEDIVREILVSLHDMHNVSAAELRKAALATTACRAAIKAGDELNLRQMQMILDALSETAYPFTCPHGRPTILKFSSEELAKMFKRTGFDLKKR
;
A
#
# COMPACT_ATOMS: atom_id res chain seq x y z
N MET A 1 7.15 -23.99 -54.03
CA MET A 1 6.13 -23.06 -53.51
C MET A 1 6.76 -22.17 -52.43
N SER A 2 6.51 -20.87 -52.46
CA SER A 2 7.03 -19.97 -51.40
C SER A 2 6.34 -20.31 -50.08
N ILE A 3 7.12 -20.43 -49.00
CA ILE A 3 6.60 -20.64 -47.63
C ILE A 3 6.19 -19.29 -47.01
N ILE A 4 6.75 -18.18 -47.48
CA ILE A 4 6.48 -16.83 -47.02
C ILE A 4 5.36 -16.24 -47.88
N HIS A 5 4.32 -15.68 -47.23
CA HIS A 5 3.21 -14.99 -47.88
C HIS A 5 2.88 -13.67 -47.12
N VAL A 6 2.32 -12.74 -47.82
CA VAL A 6 1.84 -11.46 -47.24
C VAL A 6 0.49 -11.74 -46.57
N LEU A 7 0.35 -11.33 -45.32
CA LEU A 7 -0.90 -11.47 -44.58
C LEU A 7 -1.95 -10.48 -45.10
N ASP A 8 -3.22 -10.83 -44.96
CA ASP A 8 -4.32 -9.93 -45.26
C ASP A 8 -4.42 -8.80 -44.20
N ASP A 9 -4.94 -7.64 -44.62
CA ASP A 9 -5.04 -6.44 -43.76
C ASP A 9 -5.79 -6.70 -42.45
N LYS A 10 -6.79 -7.60 -42.44
CA LYS A 10 -7.53 -7.97 -41.23
C LYS A 10 -6.66 -8.70 -40.22
N THR A 11 -5.80 -9.60 -40.70
CA THR A 11 -4.85 -10.36 -39.87
C THR A 11 -3.73 -9.43 -39.39
N ILE A 12 -3.18 -8.59 -40.26
CA ILE A 12 -2.20 -7.55 -39.89
C ILE A 12 -2.78 -6.64 -38.81
N ASN A 13 -4.03 -6.19 -38.96
CA ASN A 13 -4.73 -5.35 -38.00
C ASN A 13 -4.89 -6.03 -36.62
N LYS A 14 -5.19 -7.32 -36.59
CA LYS A 14 -5.29 -8.08 -35.34
C LYS A 14 -3.95 -8.32 -34.66
N ILE A 15 -2.86 -8.51 -35.41
CA ILE A 15 -1.51 -8.67 -34.88
C ILE A 15 -1.03 -7.35 -34.28
N ALA A 16 -1.07 -6.28 -35.03
CA ALA A 16 -0.65 -4.94 -34.57
C ALA A 16 -1.52 -4.41 -33.42
N ALA A 17 -2.82 -4.76 -33.39
CA ALA A 17 -3.68 -4.49 -32.24
C ALA A 17 -3.14 -5.15 -30.95
N GLY A 18 -2.26 -6.16 -31.05
CA GLY A 18 -1.60 -6.82 -29.93
C GLY A 18 -0.48 -6.03 -29.31
N GLU A 19 0.16 -5.20 -30.09
CA GLU A 19 1.31 -4.41 -29.65
C GLU A 19 0.89 -3.08 -29.02
N VAL A 20 -0.26 -2.52 -29.47
CA VAL A 20 -0.77 -1.22 -29.02
C VAL A 20 -1.82 -1.36 -27.91
N VAL A 21 -2.74 -2.34 -28.03
CA VAL A 21 -3.86 -2.53 -27.10
C VAL A 21 -3.77 -3.90 -26.44
N GLU A 22 -3.12 -3.98 -25.28
CA GLU A 22 -3.01 -5.21 -24.49
C GLU A 22 -4.18 -5.42 -23.54
N ARG A 23 -4.74 -4.34 -23.00
CA ARG A 23 -5.75 -4.35 -21.92
C ARG A 23 -6.63 -3.10 -21.91
N PRO A 24 -7.73 -3.07 -21.12
CA PRO A 24 -8.60 -1.90 -21.00
C PRO A 24 -7.87 -0.62 -20.58
N ALA A 25 -6.91 -0.71 -19.65
CA ALA A 25 -6.12 0.43 -19.21
C ALA A 25 -5.32 1.08 -20.33
N SER A 26 -4.81 0.29 -21.30
CA SER A 26 -4.11 0.82 -22.49
C SER A 26 -5.06 1.62 -23.38
N VAL A 27 -6.32 1.16 -23.53
CA VAL A 27 -7.34 1.89 -24.30
C VAL A 27 -7.64 3.24 -23.66
N VAL A 28 -7.96 3.24 -22.36
CA VAL A 28 -8.27 4.48 -21.61
C VAL A 28 -7.08 5.44 -21.68
N LYS A 29 -5.86 4.92 -21.53
CA LYS A 29 -4.62 5.71 -21.66
C LYS A 29 -4.58 6.48 -22.97
N GLU A 30 -4.63 5.76 -24.09
CA GLU A 30 -4.53 6.39 -25.42
C GLU A 30 -5.66 7.41 -25.67
N LEU A 31 -6.89 7.11 -25.21
CA LEU A 31 -8.02 8.01 -25.39
C LEU A 31 -7.87 9.29 -24.56
N VAL A 32 -7.46 9.19 -23.30
CA VAL A 32 -7.26 10.34 -22.42
C VAL A 32 -6.05 11.18 -22.87
N GLU A 33 -4.94 10.54 -23.26
CA GLU A 33 -3.78 11.26 -23.83
C GLU A 33 -4.17 12.04 -25.12
N ASN A 34 -5.04 11.47 -25.95
CA ASN A 34 -5.57 12.19 -27.12
C ASN A 34 -6.45 13.39 -26.74
N SER A 35 -7.25 13.26 -25.68
CA SER A 35 -8.05 14.37 -25.15
C SER A 35 -7.17 15.50 -24.60
N ILE A 36 -6.09 15.17 -23.90
CA ILE A 36 -5.09 16.14 -23.41
C ILE A 36 -4.42 16.85 -24.60
N ASP A 37 -3.95 16.09 -25.60
CA ASP A 37 -3.33 16.63 -26.81
C ASP A 37 -4.31 17.51 -27.64
N ALA A 38 -5.63 17.26 -27.48
CA ALA A 38 -6.68 18.11 -28.09
C ALA A 38 -6.94 19.41 -27.32
N GLY A 39 -6.20 19.66 -26.23
CA GLY A 39 -6.35 20.86 -25.41
C GLY A 39 -7.60 20.86 -24.53
N ALA A 40 -8.08 19.68 -24.12
CA ALA A 40 -9.22 19.57 -23.23
C ALA A 40 -8.90 20.15 -21.86
N THR A 41 -9.85 20.89 -21.28
CA THR A 41 -9.81 21.37 -19.89
C THR A 41 -10.72 20.53 -18.96
N LYS A 42 -11.53 19.65 -19.53
CA LYS A 42 -12.42 18.75 -18.82
C LYS A 42 -12.49 17.40 -19.52
N ILE A 43 -12.20 16.33 -18.78
CA ILE A 43 -12.21 14.96 -19.27
C ILE A 43 -13.07 14.10 -18.35
N GLU A 44 -14.06 13.43 -18.92
CA GLU A 44 -14.91 12.46 -18.20
C GLU A 44 -14.62 11.05 -18.72
N VAL A 45 -14.32 10.13 -17.81
CA VAL A 45 -14.09 8.71 -18.11
C VAL A 45 -15.13 7.88 -17.36
N GLU A 46 -15.77 6.95 -18.06
CA GLU A 46 -16.72 6.00 -17.49
C GLU A 46 -16.38 4.59 -17.92
N ILE A 47 -16.37 3.65 -16.97
CA ILE A 47 -16.12 2.24 -17.25
C ILE A 47 -17.12 1.33 -16.55
N LEU A 48 -17.44 0.19 -17.18
CA LEU A 48 -18.20 -0.90 -16.58
C LEU A 48 -17.40 -2.20 -16.72
N ALA A 49 -17.53 -3.09 -15.72
CA ALA A 49 -16.85 -4.39 -15.68
C ALA A 49 -15.33 -4.26 -15.94
N GLY A 50 -14.66 -3.29 -15.29
CA GLY A 50 -13.23 -3.06 -15.45
C GLY A 50 -12.82 -2.58 -16.85
N GLY A 51 -13.73 -1.97 -17.60
CA GLY A 51 -13.50 -1.53 -18.97
C GLY A 51 -13.62 -2.63 -20.03
N THR A 52 -13.97 -3.84 -19.66
CA THR A 52 -14.10 -4.96 -20.62
C THR A 52 -15.41 -4.91 -21.40
N SER A 53 -16.51 -4.51 -20.74
CA SER A 53 -17.83 -4.42 -21.35
C SER A 53 -18.10 -3.03 -21.94
N PHE A 54 -17.65 -1.99 -21.27
CA PHE A 54 -17.92 -0.61 -21.66
C PHE A 54 -16.85 0.35 -21.16
N MET A 55 -16.41 1.26 -22.01
CA MET A 55 -15.59 2.43 -21.70
C MET A 55 -16.10 3.62 -22.49
N ARG A 56 -16.17 4.79 -21.87
CA ARG A 56 -16.48 6.06 -22.53
C ARG A 56 -15.52 7.13 -22.03
N VAL A 57 -14.90 7.84 -22.98
CA VAL A 57 -14.08 9.02 -22.70
C VAL A 57 -14.73 10.20 -23.42
N THR A 58 -15.03 11.26 -22.69
CA THR A 58 -15.62 12.49 -23.21
C THR A 58 -14.73 13.66 -22.83
N ASP A 59 -14.40 14.51 -23.79
CA ASP A 59 -13.62 15.72 -23.60
C ASP A 59 -14.31 16.94 -24.20
N ASN A 60 -13.85 18.11 -23.80
CA ASN A 60 -14.24 19.41 -24.33
C ASN A 60 -13.11 20.06 -25.15
N GLY A 61 -12.23 19.27 -25.76
CA GLY A 61 -11.12 19.72 -26.57
C GLY A 61 -11.58 20.33 -27.92
N LYS A 62 -10.63 20.57 -28.81
CA LYS A 62 -10.89 21.22 -30.12
C LYS A 62 -11.86 20.45 -31.02
N GLY A 63 -12.08 19.16 -30.79
CA GLY A 63 -12.86 18.31 -31.68
C GLY A 63 -12.17 18.04 -33.02
N MET A 64 -12.93 17.50 -33.97
CA MET A 64 -12.46 17.17 -35.32
C MET A 64 -13.53 17.58 -36.36
N SER A 65 -13.07 18.02 -37.53
CA SER A 65 -13.91 18.16 -38.74
C SER A 65 -14.40 16.78 -39.21
N ARG A 66 -15.30 16.74 -40.18
CA ARG A 66 -15.74 15.47 -40.77
C ARG A 66 -14.58 14.76 -41.45
N GLU A 67 -13.78 15.49 -42.21
CA GLU A 67 -12.62 15.00 -42.95
C GLU A 67 -11.57 14.42 -41.99
N ASP A 68 -11.27 15.14 -40.89
CA ASP A 68 -10.34 14.67 -39.86
C ASP A 68 -10.88 13.43 -39.13
N ALA A 69 -12.20 13.36 -38.88
CA ALA A 69 -12.81 12.21 -38.25
C ALA A 69 -12.76 10.94 -39.14
N GLU A 70 -12.87 11.11 -40.46
CA GLU A 70 -12.69 10.05 -41.45
C GLU A 70 -11.22 9.58 -41.54
N LEU A 71 -10.26 10.50 -41.43
CA LEU A 71 -8.83 10.18 -41.42
C LEU A 71 -8.35 9.58 -40.10
N ALA A 72 -8.89 10.00 -38.95
CA ALA A 72 -8.47 9.58 -37.63
C ALA A 72 -8.63 8.06 -37.37
N ILE A 73 -9.48 7.38 -38.15
CA ILE A 73 -9.69 5.92 -38.07
C ILE A 73 -8.82 5.14 -39.06
N LEU A 74 -8.02 5.83 -39.88
CA LEU A 74 -7.05 5.23 -40.78
C LEU A 74 -5.71 5.04 -40.07
N ARG A 75 -4.98 4.00 -40.47
CA ARG A 75 -3.64 3.74 -39.93
C ARG A 75 -2.63 4.75 -40.43
N HIS A 76 -1.69 5.09 -39.58
CA HIS A 76 -0.61 6.02 -39.87
C HIS A 76 -1.10 7.45 -40.17
N ALA A 77 -2.35 7.75 -39.83
CA ALA A 77 -2.89 9.11 -39.92
C ALA A 77 -2.69 9.82 -38.58
N THR A 78 -1.93 10.90 -38.58
CA THR A 78 -1.64 11.69 -37.38
C THR A 78 -1.52 13.18 -37.73
N SER A 79 -2.01 14.03 -36.83
CA SER A 79 -1.84 15.49 -36.91
C SER A 79 -0.63 15.99 -36.09
N LYS A 80 0.16 15.08 -35.50
CA LYS A 80 1.12 15.41 -34.44
C LYS A 80 2.58 15.44 -34.91
N ILE A 81 2.89 14.76 -36.01
CA ILE A 81 4.21 14.73 -36.66
C ILE A 81 4.02 14.80 -38.19
N HIS A 82 4.92 15.47 -38.88
CA HIS A 82 4.92 15.56 -40.33
C HIS A 82 6.18 14.94 -40.94
N GLU A 83 7.32 15.05 -40.27
CA GLU A 83 8.61 14.56 -40.75
C GLU A 83 9.33 13.72 -39.69
N ALA A 84 10.30 12.90 -40.12
CA ALA A 84 11.09 12.06 -39.20
C ALA A 84 11.91 12.88 -38.18
N GLY A 85 12.26 14.14 -38.55
CA GLY A 85 12.95 15.07 -37.64
C GLY A 85 12.12 15.48 -36.43
N ASP A 86 10.80 15.50 -36.56
CA ASP A 86 9.89 15.88 -35.47
C ASP A 86 9.93 14.88 -34.29
N LEU A 87 10.37 13.63 -34.54
CA LEU A 87 10.47 12.59 -33.49
C LEU A 87 11.39 12.97 -32.35
N SER A 88 12.39 13.81 -32.59
CA SER A 88 13.34 14.26 -31.55
C SER A 88 12.81 15.42 -30.69
N THR A 89 11.73 16.09 -31.13
CA THR A 89 11.17 17.30 -30.49
C THR A 89 9.69 17.15 -30.12
N VAL A 90 9.15 15.92 -30.16
CA VAL A 90 7.73 15.65 -29.91
C VAL A 90 7.28 16.13 -28.53
N GLY A 91 6.50 17.22 -28.51
CA GLY A 91 5.85 17.76 -27.30
C GLY A 91 4.53 17.10 -26.94
N THR A 92 3.91 16.31 -27.85
CA THR A 92 2.62 15.63 -27.61
C THR A 92 2.81 14.28 -26.94
N LEU A 93 1.78 13.82 -26.16
CA LEU A 93 1.81 12.52 -25.49
C LEU A 93 1.73 11.36 -26.49
N GLY A 94 0.91 11.47 -27.55
CA GLY A 94 0.79 10.51 -28.64
C GLY A 94 1.41 11.04 -29.95
N PHE A 95 1.85 10.14 -30.87
CA PHE A 95 2.36 10.53 -32.20
C PHE A 95 2.21 9.47 -33.30
N ARG A 96 1.91 8.19 -32.97
CA ARG A 96 1.99 7.06 -33.93
C ARG A 96 0.82 6.95 -34.91
N GLY A 97 -0.33 7.59 -34.65
CA GLY A 97 -1.51 7.52 -35.53
C GLY A 97 -2.13 6.11 -35.65
N GLU A 98 -1.97 5.25 -34.62
CA GLU A 98 -2.41 3.85 -34.65
C GLU A 98 -3.44 3.48 -33.59
N ALA A 99 -3.65 4.34 -32.58
CA ALA A 99 -4.47 4.00 -31.42
C ALA A 99 -5.96 3.79 -31.78
N LEU A 100 -6.58 4.77 -32.43
CA LEU A 100 -8.01 4.72 -32.78
C LEU A 100 -8.36 3.56 -33.73
N PRO A 101 -7.65 3.38 -34.88
CA PRO A 101 -7.93 2.26 -35.76
C PRO A 101 -7.70 0.90 -35.11
N THR A 102 -6.72 0.80 -34.21
CA THR A 102 -6.42 -0.41 -33.48
C THR A 102 -7.51 -0.76 -32.46
N ILE A 103 -8.00 0.21 -31.69
CA ILE A 103 -9.13 0.06 -30.76
C ILE A 103 -10.40 -0.37 -31.51
N ALA A 104 -10.70 0.30 -32.64
CA ALA A 104 -11.85 -0.02 -33.48
C ALA A 104 -11.80 -1.42 -34.09
N ALA A 105 -10.60 -1.94 -34.37
CA ALA A 105 -10.43 -3.31 -34.90
C ALA A 105 -10.77 -4.42 -33.91
N VAL A 106 -10.70 -4.16 -32.59
CA VAL A 106 -10.88 -5.18 -31.54
C VAL A 106 -12.09 -4.94 -30.63
N SER A 107 -12.94 -3.96 -30.99
CA SER A 107 -14.09 -3.56 -30.16
C SER A 107 -15.30 -3.17 -31.03
N ARG A 108 -16.41 -2.83 -30.37
CA ARG A 108 -17.49 -2.04 -30.95
C ARG A 108 -17.21 -0.58 -30.60
N PHE A 109 -16.72 0.14 -31.59
CA PHE A 109 -16.22 1.50 -31.45
C PHE A 109 -17.26 2.50 -31.96
N ARG A 110 -17.50 3.56 -31.20
CA ARG A 110 -18.31 4.72 -31.59
C ARG A 110 -17.60 6.01 -31.18
N MET A 111 -17.44 6.91 -32.11
CA MET A 111 -16.88 8.24 -31.90
C MET A 111 -17.89 9.28 -32.32
N LYS A 112 -18.09 10.32 -31.51
CA LYS A 112 -18.81 11.54 -31.84
C LYS A 112 -17.89 12.71 -31.62
N THR A 113 -17.75 13.59 -32.60
CA THR A 113 -16.86 14.73 -32.49
C THR A 113 -17.45 15.93 -33.17
N ARG A 114 -17.15 17.13 -32.65
CA ARG A 114 -17.54 18.41 -33.27
C ARG A 114 -16.48 19.46 -32.98
N GLU A 115 -16.03 20.14 -33.99
CA GLU A 115 -15.13 21.29 -33.88
C GLU A 115 -15.87 22.60 -33.61
N ALA A 116 -15.13 23.62 -33.16
CA ALA A 116 -15.70 24.94 -32.93
C ALA A 116 -16.17 25.56 -34.23
N GLY A 117 -17.39 26.14 -34.25
CA GLY A 117 -18.00 26.77 -35.42
C GLY A 117 -18.80 25.85 -36.32
N ALA A 118 -18.76 24.54 -36.13
CA ALA A 118 -19.64 23.61 -36.84
C ALA A 118 -21.01 23.48 -36.17
N ASP A 119 -22.08 23.52 -36.94
CA ASP A 119 -23.46 23.36 -36.44
C ASP A 119 -23.75 21.93 -36.04
N LEU A 120 -23.28 20.96 -36.82
CA LEU A 120 -23.42 19.53 -36.58
C LEU A 120 -22.04 18.89 -36.36
N GLY A 121 -22.01 17.83 -35.62
CA GLY A 121 -20.83 16.99 -35.45
C GLY A 121 -20.91 15.73 -36.30
N THR A 122 -19.85 14.96 -36.31
CA THR A 122 -19.69 13.69 -37.02
C THR A 122 -19.72 12.52 -36.05
N GLN A 123 -20.50 11.49 -36.39
CA GLN A 123 -20.49 10.21 -35.71
C GLN A 123 -19.87 9.16 -36.63
N VAL A 124 -18.93 8.38 -36.05
CA VAL A 124 -18.28 7.25 -36.72
C VAL A 124 -18.55 5.98 -35.89
N GLU A 125 -19.08 4.94 -36.51
CA GLU A 125 -19.31 3.63 -35.87
C GLU A 125 -18.53 2.55 -36.63
N ILE A 126 -17.79 1.70 -35.85
CA ILE A 126 -17.00 0.59 -36.42
C ILE A 126 -17.19 -0.62 -35.50
N SER A 127 -17.42 -1.79 -36.07
CA SER A 127 -17.54 -3.04 -35.31
C SER A 127 -16.50 -4.05 -35.79
N GLY A 128 -15.46 -4.27 -34.98
CA GLY A 128 -14.43 -5.29 -35.24
C GLY A 128 -13.65 -5.04 -36.55
N GLY A 129 -13.35 -3.80 -36.90
CA GLY A 129 -12.62 -3.41 -38.10
C GLY A 129 -13.41 -3.56 -39.39
N LYS A 130 -14.76 -3.57 -39.35
CA LYS A 130 -15.61 -3.50 -40.51
C LYS A 130 -15.60 -2.07 -41.11
N THR A 131 -16.19 -1.91 -42.28
CA THR A 131 -16.38 -0.59 -42.93
C THR A 131 -17.04 0.40 -41.97
N PRO A 132 -16.50 1.60 -41.80
CA PRO A 132 -17.09 2.63 -40.93
C PRO A 132 -18.47 3.09 -41.45
N ASP A 133 -19.41 3.26 -40.53
CA ASP A 133 -20.64 4.02 -40.75
C ASP A 133 -20.43 5.46 -40.27
N ILE A 134 -20.50 6.44 -41.17
CA ILE A 134 -20.18 7.85 -40.89
C ILE A 134 -21.42 8.68 -41.19
N ARG A 135 -21.90 9.42 -40.18
CA ARG A 135 -23.10 10.24 -40.31
C ARG A 135 -23.00 11.52 -39.49
N GLU A 136 -23.77 12.51 -39.85
CA GLU A 136 -23.95 13.72 -39.06
C GLU A 136 -24.75 13.45 -37.79
N THR A 137 -24.40 14.15 -36.73
CA THR A 137 -25.06 13.98 -35.42
C THR A 137 -25.01 15.28 -34.62
N GLY A 138 -26.04 15.50 -33.78
CA GLY A 138 -25.96 16.53 -32.76
C GLY A 138 -25.04 16.07 -31.62
N THR A 139 -23.98 16.84 -31.34
CA THR A 139 -23.08 16.59 -30.21
C THR A 139 -22.51 17.91 -29.68
N SER A 140 -22.02 17.91 -28.44
CA SER A 140 -21.29 19.04 -27.85
C SER A 140 -19.93 19.22 -28.52
N LEU A 141 -19.33 20.42 -28.35
CA LEU A 141 -17.94 20.68 -28.72
C LEU A 141 -17.01 19.67 -28.03
N GLY A 142 -15.99 19.18 -28.75
CA GLY A 142 -15.03 18.18 -28.27
C GLY A 142 -15.30 16.80 -28.87
N THR A 143 -14.82 15.76 -28.18
CA THR A 143 -14.91 14.38 -28.65
C THR A 143 -15.45 13.45 -27.57
N THR A 144 -16.32 12.54 -27.96
CA THR A 144 -16.79 11.42 -27.13
C THR A 144 -16.49 10.12 -27.85
N ILE A 145 -15.70 9.26 -27.21
CA ILE A 145 -15.38 7.92 -27.73
C ILE A 145 -15.96 6.88 -26.77
N GLN A 146 -16.69 5.93 -27.34
CA GLN A 146 -17.31 4.83 -26.66
C GLN A 146 -16.78 3.52 -27.23
N VAL A 147 -16.34 2.63 -26.34
CA VAL A 147 -15.77 1.32 -26.68
C VAL A 147 -16.53 0.26 -25.92
N GLU A 148 -17.17 -0.65 -26.64
CA GLU A 148 -17.96 -1.73 -26.08
C GLU A 148 -17.36 -3.09 -26.46
N ASP A 149 -17.56 -4.10 -25.61
CA ASP A 149 -17.18 -5.49 -25.85
C ASP A 149 -15.71 -5.65 -26.30
N LEU A 150 -14.78 -5.04 -25.58
CA LEU A 150 -13.35 -5.12 -25.91
C LEU A 150 -12.90 -6.60 -26.06
N PHE A 151 -12.18 -6.88 -27.16
CA PHE A 151 -11.70 -8.20 -27.53
C PHE A 151 -12.80 -9.23 -27.86
N PHE A 152 -14.01 -8.81 -28.26
CA PHE A 152 -15.08 -9.75 -28.63
C PHE A 152 -14.69 -10.67 -29.81
N ASN A 153 -13.83 -10.18 -30.73
CA ASN A 153 -13.35 -10.90 -31.90
C ASN A 153 -11.92 -11.46 -31.75
N THR A 154 -11.34 -11.39 -30.55
CA THR A 154 -10.02 -11.90 -30.19
C THR A 154 -10.07 -12.68 -28.88
N PRO A 155 -10.71 -13.89 -28.87
CA PRO A 155 -11.01 -14.63 -27.64
C PRO A 155 -9.77 -15.06 -26.85
N ALA A 156 -8.64 -15.29 -27.52
CA ALA A 156 -7.37 -15.58 -26.87
C ALA A 156 -6.96 -14.42 -25.92
N ARG A 157 -7.00 -13.17 -26.41
CA ARG A 157 -6.67 -11.99 -25.58
C ARG A 157 -7.66 -11.78 -24.45
N LYS A 158 -8.96 -11.98 -24.70
CA LYS A 158 -9.98 -11.87 -23.66
C LYS A 158 -9.70 -12.84 -22.49
N LYS A 159 -9.13 -14.03 -22.75
CA LYS A 159 -8.73 -14.98 -21.70
C LYS A 159 -7.52 -14.55 -20.88
N PHE A 160 -6.65 -13.68 -21.41
CA PHE A 160 -5.48 -13.17 -20.68
C PHE A 160 -5.79 -11.96 -19.80
N LEU A 161 -6.98 -11.37 -19.90
CA LEU A 161 -7.41 -10.31 -19.01
C LEU A 161 -7.52 -10.82 -17.57
N LYS A 162 -7.15 -9.98 -16.63
CA LYS A 162 -7.34 -10.24 -15.21
C LYS A 162 -8.82 -10.07 -14.84
N THR A 163 -9.12 -10.14 -13.55
CA THR A 163 -10.49 -9.89 -13.09
C THR A 163 -10.91 -8.45 -13.43
N ASN A 164 -12.22 -8.23 -13.64
CA ASN A 164 -12.76 -6.90 -13.91
C ASN A 164 -12.32 -5.86 -12.89
N HIS A 165 -12.18 -6.28 -11.65
CA HIS A 165 -11.70 -5.44 -10.58
C HIS A 165 -10.23 -5.03 -10.77
N THR A 166 -9.35 -5.99 -11.05
CA THR A 166 -7.93 -5.70 -11.29
C THR A 166 -7.74 -4.76 -12.48
N GLU A 167 -8.50 -4.95 -13.56
CA GLU A 167 -8.44 -4.05 -14.72
C GLU A 167 -8.98 -2.66 -14.38
N GLY A 168 -10.07 -2.56 -13.60
CA GLY A 168 -10.62 -1.30 -13.11
C GLY A 168 -9.66 -0.54 -12.18
N ALA A 169 -8.97 -1.24 -11.29
CA ALA A 169 -7.96 -0.65 -10.40
C ALA A 169 -6.79 -0.06 -11.19
N ARG A 170 -6.33 -0.72 -12.26
CA ARG A 170 -5.27 -0.20 -13.13
C ARG A 170 -5.70 1.06 -13.89
N ILE A 171 -6.94 1.10 -14.35
CA ILE A 171 -7.49 2.31 -14.99
C ILE A 171 -7.52 3.46 -13.99
N ASN A 172 -8.00 3.19 -12.77
CA ASN A 172 -8.03 4.20 -11.71
C ASN A 172 -6.64 4.74 -11.38
N ASP A 173 -5.65 3.85 -11.21
CA ASP A 173 -4.25 4.24 -10.97
C ASP A 173 -3.70 5.15 -12.06
N PHE A 174 -3.97 4.80 -13.30
CA PHE A 174 -3.53 5.58 -14.44
C PHE A 174 -4.19 6.97 -14.50
N ILE A 175 -5.52 7.06 -14.30
CA ILE A 175 -6.25 8.33 -14.28
C ILE A 175 -5.77 9.22 -13.13
N VAL A 176 -5.52 8.66 -11.95
CA VAL A 176 -4.94 9.38 -10.81
C VAL A 176 -3.59 10.00 -11.17
N LYS A 177 -2.68 9.22 -11.78
CA LYS A 177 -1.36 9.71 -12.19
C LYS A 177 -1.49 10.82 -13.25
N LEU A 178 -2.42 10.69 -14.22
CA LEU A 178 -2.69 11.73 -15.21
C LEU A 178 -3.26 13.01 -14.56
N ALA A 179 -4.18 12.88 -13.62
CA ALA A 179 -4.73 14.03 -12.92
C ALA A 179 -3.66 14.79 -12.11
N LEU A 180 -2.69 14.07 -11.54
CA LEU A 180 -1.54 14.67 -10.85
C LEU A 180 -0.56 15.34 -11.81
N SER A 181 -0.43 14.84 -13.05
CA SER A 181 0.44 15.44 -14.06
C SER A 181 -0.19 16.63 -14.79
N HIS A 182 -1.53 16.74 -14.74
CA HIS A 182 -2.31 17.80 -15.40
C HIS A 182 -3.32 18.43 -14.43
N PRO A 183 -2.86 19.17 -13.40
CA PRO A 183 -3.75 19.79 -12.41
C PRO A 183 -4.66 20.88 -13.01
N GLU A 184 -4.36 21.37 -14.21
CA GLU A 184 -5.17 22.31 -15.00
C GLU A 184 -6.39 21.66 -15.65
N ILE A 185 -6.47 20.32 -15.68
CA ILE A 185 -7.58 19.57 -16.28
C ILE A 185 -8.50 19.02 -15.19
N ALA A 186 -9.80 19.28 -15.33
CA ALA A 186 -10.81 18.68 -14.46
C ALA A 186 -11.10 17.25 -14.92
N PHE A 187 -10.73 16.26 -14.10
CA PHE A 187 -11.03 14.85 -14.34
C PHE A 187 -12.26 14.41 -13.55
N ARG A 188 -13.15 13.69 -14.21
CA ARG A 188 -14.28 12.99 -13.62
C ARG A 188 -14.23 11.52 -14.03
N PHE A 189 -14.08 10.61 -13.07
CA PHE A 189 -14.02 9.17 -13.35
C PHE A 189 -15.13 8.42 -12.62
N LEU A 190 -15.92 7.66 -13.41
CA LEU A 190 -16.96 6.77 -12.90
C LEU A 190 -16.58 5.31 -13.16
N ASN A 191 -16.62 4.50 -12.11
CA ASN A 191 -16.41 3.06 -12.19
C ASN A 191 -17.68 2.33 -11.74
N ASN A 192 -18.30 1.55 -12.63
CA ASN A 192 -19.59 0.89 -12.38
C ASN A 192 -20.66 1.86 -11.82
N ASN A 193 -20.79 3.04 -12.45
CA ASN A 193 -21.71 4.13 -12.09
C ASN A 193 -21.44 4.80 -10.73
N LYS A 194 -20.34 4.44 -10.04
CA LYS A 194 -19.89 5.11 -8.82
C LYS A 194 -18.81 6.14 -9.15
N MET A 195 -18.85 7.31 -8.52
CA MET A 195 -17.82 8.32 -8.65
C MET A 195 -16.54 7.81 -7.97
N ALA A 196 -15.49 7.56 -8.76
CA ALA A 196 -14.20 7.10 -8.25
C ALA A 196 -13.19 8.25 -8.09
N LEU A 197 -13.25 9.28 -8.96
CA LEU A 197 -12.38 10.44 -8.93
C LEU A 197 -13.09 11.68 -9.45
N LEU A 198 -12.84 12.82 -8.77
CA LEU A 198 -13.24 14.14 -9.22
C LEU A 198 -12.16 15.14 -8.83
N THR A 199 -11.52 15.82 -9.82
CA THR A 199 -10.52 16.85 -9.57
C THR A 199 -11.00 18.22 -10.05
N PRO A 200 -10.52 19.32 -9.43
CA PRO A 200 -11.05 20.67 -9.71
C PRO A 200 -10.62 21.24 -11.06
N GLY A 201 -9.45 20.85 -11.60
CA GLY A 201 -8.91 21.41 -12.86
C GLY A 201 -8.56 22.90 -12.77
N ASN A 202 -8.11 23.36 -11.61
CA ASN A 202 -7.81 24.77 -11.34
C ASN A 202 -6.31 25.12 -11.44
N GLY A 203 -5.48 24.19 -11.92
CA GLY A 203 -4.03 24.37 -12.02
C GLY A 203 -3.27 24.17 -10.71
N SER A 204 -3.96 23.95 -9.59
CA SER A 204 -3.35 23.72 -8.28
C SER A 204 -3.06 22.23 -8.08
N LEU A 205 -1.78 21.85 -8.07
CA LEU A 205 -1.37 20.49 -7.73
C LEU A 205 -1.76 20.14 -6.29
N TYR A 206 -1.70 21.09 -5.36
CA TYR A 206 -2.13 20.89 -3.96
C TYR A 206 -3.61 20.51 -3.88
N ASP A 207 -4.49 21.24 -4.57
CA ASP A 207 -5.92 20.96 -4.56
C ASP A 207 -6.23 19.62 -5.25
N THR A 208 -5.47 19.29 -6.28
CA THR A 208 -5.55 18.00 -6.97
C THR A 208 -5.16 16.85 -6.02
N VAL A 209 -4.03 16.97 -5.30
CA VAL A 209 -3.61 15.98 -4.30
C VAL A 209 -4.66 15.85 -3.19
N LYS A 210 -5.20 16.97 -2.71
CA LYS A 210 -6.27 17.00 -1.70
C LYS A 210 -7.56 16.30 -2.17
N ALA A 211 -7.95 16.52 -3.43
CA ALA A 211 -9.12 15.87 -4.01
C ALA A 211 -8.95 14.36 -4.18
N ILE A 212 -7.73 13.91 -4.49
CA ILE A 212 -7.39 12.49 -4.70
C ILE A 212 -7.23 11.76 -3.37
N TYR A 213 -6.40 12.28 -2.46
CA TYR A 213 -5.94 11.59 -1.26
C TYR A 213 -6.58 12.07 0.05
N GLY A 214 -7.44 13.10 -0.03
CA GLY A 214 -8.16 13.64 1.12
C GLY A 214 -7.41 14.71 1.90
N ALA A 215 -8.14 15.42 2.78
CA ALA A 215 -7.61 16.55 3.56
C ALA A 215 -6.48 16.14 4.51
N HIS A 216 -6.61 14.99 5.17
CA HIS A 216 -5.62 14.49 6.11
C HIS A 216 -4.21 14.31 5.47
N VAL A 217 -4.16 13.82 4.23
CA VAL A 217 -2.90 13.72 3.48
C VAL A 217 -2.40 15.09 3.07
N ALA A 218 -3.30 15.98 2.62
CA ALA A 218 -2.94 17.34 2.21
C ALA A 218 -2.31 18.16 3.36
N ASP A 219 -2.81 18.02 4.59
CA ASP A 219 -2.30 18.70 5.79
C ASP A 219 -0.88 18.20 6.19
N ALA A 220 -0.51 17.03 5.75
CA ALA A 220 0.81 16.46 5.99
C ALA A 220 1.82 16.73 4.86
N LEU A 221 1.44 17.43 3.80
CA LEU A 221 2.33 17.76 2.70
C LEU A 221 3.34 18.82 3.06
N LEU A 222 4.55 18.66 2.55
CA LEU A 222 5.63 19.65 2.49
C LEU A 222 5.82 20.04 1.03
N ALA A 223 5.81 21.33 0.74
CA ALA A 223 6.14 21.84 -0.58
C ALA A 223 7.65 21.66 -0.83
N LEU A 224 7.99 21.28 -2.03
CA LEU A 224 9.35 21.06 -2.50
C LEU A 224 9.59 21.93 -3.73
N SER A 225 10.70 22.68 -3.72
CA SER A 225 11.17 23.46 -4.86
C SER A 225 12.69 23.43 -4.88
N PHE A 226 13.26 23.06 -5.99
CA PHE A 226 14.70 23.02 -6.23
C PHE A 226 15.00 23.42 -7.68
N ALA A 227 16.02 24.24 -7.87
CA ALA A 227 16.48 24.64 -9.19
C ALA A 227 18.02 24.53 -9.26
N ASN A 228 18.50 23.97 -10.37
CA ASN A 228 19.91 23.99 -10.76
C ASN A 228 19.97 24.63 -12.15
N GLU A 229 20.21 25.92 -12.19
CA GLU A 229 20.21 26.71 -13.44
C GLU A 229 21.34 26.30 -14.38
N ALA A 230 22.50 25.86 -13.84
CA ALA A 230 23.66 25.46 -14.65
C ALA A 230 23.34 24.23 -15.52
N GLU A 231 22.52 23.32 -15.01
CA GLU A 231 22.13 22.08 -15.70
C GLU A 231 20.70 22.16 -16.28
N GLY A 232 20.00 23.25 -16.06
CA GLY A 232 18.61 23.43 -16.51
C GLY A 232 17.61 22.50 -15.84
N ILE A 233 17.90 22.04 -14.60
CA ILE A 233 17.04 21.13 -13.85
C ILE A 233 16.19 21.93 -12.87
N ARG A 234 14.87 21.74 -12.91
CA ARG A 234 13.93 22.26 -11.91
C ARG A 234 13.09 21.10 -11.38
N ILE A 235 12.89 21.06 -10.07
CA ILE A 235 12.08 20.05 -9.39
C ILE A 235 11.11 20.78 -8.47
N GLU A 236 9.82 20.56 -8.67
CA GLU A 236 8.74 21.13 -7.87
C GLU A 236 7.77 20.03 -7.45
N GLY A 237 6.99 20.27 -6.40
CA GLY A 237 5.95 19.33 -6.00
C GLY A 237 5.73 19.25 -4.52
N PHE A 238 5.24 18.08 -4.09
CA PHE A 238 4.87 17.81 -2.70
C PHE A 238 5.37 16.46 -2.24
N ILE A 239 5.72 16.41 -0.94
CA ILE A 239 6.12 15.17 -0.28
C ILE A 239 5.53 15.17 1.14
N THR A 240 5.20 14.01 1.71
CA THR A 240 4.63 13.94 3.05
C THR A 240 5.68 14.09 4.15
N LYS A 241 5.28 14.67 5.30
CA LYS A 241 6.09 14.69 6.53
C LYS A 241 6.50 13.26 6.93
N PRO A 242 7.64 13.10 7.65
CA PRO A 242 8.09 11.80 8.16
C PRO A 242 7.08 11.10 9.08
N SER A 243 6.15 11.82 9.67
CA SER A 243 5.06 11.29 10.49
C SER A 243 3.94 10.63 9.68
N MET A 244 3.89 10.83 8.35
CA MET A 244 2.90 10.24 7.47
C MET A 244 3.58 9.49 6.34
N LEU A 245 3.66 8.18 6.48
CA LEU A 245 4.31 7.28 5.53
C LEU A 245 3.32 6.26 5.01
N LYS A 246 3.61 5.78 3.83
CA LYS A 246 2.92 4.66 3.21
C LYS A 246 3.86 3.45 3.20
N SER A 247 3.31 2.26 3.14
CA SER A 247 4.09 1.04 3.14
C SER A 247 4.61 0.65 1.76
N SER A 248 4.20 1.35 0.71
CA SER A 248 4.58 1.09 -0.68
C SER A 248 5.03 2.35 -1.42
N ARG A 249 5.94 2.17 -2.41
CA ARG A 249 6.35 3.21 -3.37
C ARG A 249 5.29 3.56 -4.41
N ALA A 250 4.18 2.83 -4.48
CA ALA A 250 3.08 3.11 -5.42
C ALA A 250 2.50 4.54 -5.27
N TRP A 251 2.75 5.16 -4.12
CA TRP A 251 2.36 6.54 -3.81
C TRP A 251 3.39 7.60 -4.25
N GLN A 252 4.45 7.18 -4.93
CA GLN A 252 5.43 8.06 -5.54
C GLN A 252 5.09 8.25 -7.01
N THR A 253 4.72 9.47 -7.39
CA THR A 253 4.44 9.86 -8.78
C THR A 253 5.53 10.81 -9.24
N LEU A 254 6.27 10.39 -10.26
CA LEU A 254 7.34 11.16 -10.87
C LEU A 254 6.87 11.62 -12.26
N ILE A 255 6.96 12.92 -12.50
CA ILE A 255 6.52 13.55 -13.74
C ILE A 255 7.74 14.27 -14.32
N VAL A 256 8.17 13.87 -15.50
CA VAL A 256 9.31 14.46 -16.19
C VAL A 256 8.84 15.09 -17.49
N ASN A 257 9.00 16.41 -17.64
CA ASN A 257 8.54 17.18 -18.80
C ASN A 257 7.07 16.86 -19.18
N GLY A 258 6.17 16.80 -18.16
CA GLY A 258 4.74 16.48 -18.33
C GLY A 258 4.41 15.01 -18.51
N ARG A 259 5.39 14.09 -18.51
CA ARG A 259 5.18 12.65 -18.68
C ARG A 259 5.37 11.90 -17.37
N ILE A 260 4.49 10.97 -17.10
CA ILE A 260 4.60 10.06 -15.94
C ILE A 260 5.71 9.05 -16.21
N VAL A 261 6.67 8.96 -15.27
CA VAL A 261 7.87 8.13 -15.41
C VAL A 261 8.02 7.19 -14.22
N GLU A 262 8.40 5.96 -14.49
CA GLU A 262 8.84 5.00 -13.49
C GLU A 262 10.37 4.91 -13.53
N SER A 263 11.04 5.43 -12.50
CA SER A 263 12.50 5.35 -12.34
C SER A 263 12.84 4.83 -10.97
N ARG A 264 13.53 3.68 -10.94
CA ARG A 264 14.04 3.09 -9.70
C ARG A 264 15.09 3.96 -9.03
N ALA A 265 15.90 4.66 -9.82
CA ALA A 265 16.94 5.53 -9.30
C ALA A 265 16.35 6.75 -8.59
N LEU A 266 15.36 7.42 -9.21
CA LEU A 266 14.70 8.58 -8.61
C LEU A 266 13.89 8.20 -7.37
N SER A 267 13.17 7.08 -7.40
CA SER A 267 12.50 6.55 -6.20
C SER A 267 13.49 6.24 -5.07
N LYS A 268 14.66 5.66 -5.41
CA LYS A 268 15.71 5.41 -4.43
C LYS A 268 16.33 6.71 -3.87
N ALA A 269 16.39 7.78 -4.66
CA ALA A 269 16.85 9.09 -4.18
C ALA A 269 15.90 9.64 -3.10
N ILE A 270 14.58 9.53 -3.31
CA ILE A 270 13.57 9.88 -2.31
C ILE A 270 13.74 9.04 -1.04
N ASP A 271 13.83 7.72 -1.17
CA ASP A 271 13.97 6.80 -0.04
C ASP A 271 15.26 7.09 0.76
N ASN A 272 16.37 7.37 0.08
CA ASN A 272 17.63 7.68 0.75
C ASN A 272 17.57 8.99 1.55
N ALA A 273 16.84 10.00 1.08
CA ALA A 273 16.62 11.24 1.81
C ALA A 273 15.84 11.03 3.11
N TYR A 274 14.94 10.03 3.15
CA TYR A 274 14.16 9.66 4.33
C TYR A 274 14.83 8.63 5.24
N LYS A 275 15.91 7.97 4.80
CA LYS A 275 16.50 6.80 5.46
C LYS A 275 16.85 6.99 6.94
N SER A 276 17.20 8.20 7.34
CA SER A 276 17.50 8.54 8.75
C SER A 276 16.28 8.95 9.57
N LEU A 277 15.10 9.09 8.93
CA LEU A 277 13.93 9.74 9.50
C LEU A 277 12.75 8.79 9.69
N VAL A 278 12.79 7.63 9.05
CA VAL A 278 11.64 6.73 8.96
C VAL A 278 12.00 5.29 9.32
N PRO A 279 11.06 4.50 9.84
CA PRO A 279 11.22 3.06 10.00
C PRO A 279 11.60 2.40 8.67
N LYS A 280 12.30 1.26 8.71
CA LYS A 280 12.85 0.57 7.52
C LYS A 280 11.81 0.28 6.42
N ASN A 281 10.53 0.28 6.72
CA ASN A 281 9.44 -0.12 5.81
C ASN A 281 8.48 1.03 5.46
N GLY A 282 8.85 2.29 5.68
CA GLY A 282 8.00 3.44 5.37
C GLY A 282 8.46 4.21 4.13
N PHE A 283 7.53 4.59 3.26
CA PHE A 283 7.78 5.39 2.06
C PHE A 283 6.93 6.67 2.09
N PRO A 284 7.46 7.83 1.77
CA PRO A 284 6.64 9.02 1.65
C PRO A 284 5.72 8.94 0.43
N LEU A 285 4.52 9.53 0.53
CA LEU A 285 3.81 9.96 -0.65
C LEU A 285 4.62 11.11 -1.26
N ALA A 286 4.89 11.03 -2.55
CA ALA A 286 5.64 12.05 -3.28
C ALA A 286 5.01 12.30 -4.65
N VAL A 287 4.78 13.55 -4.99
CA VAL A 287 4.39 13.99 -6.35
C VAL A 287 5.42 15.01 -6.78
N LEU A 288 6.36 14.58 -7.62
CA LEU A 288 7.48 15.41 -8.06
C LEU A 288 7.38 15.69 -9.56
N VAL A 289 7.40 16.96 -9.91
CA VAL A 289 7.43 17.46 -11.28
C VAL A 289 8.85 17.92 -11.58
N LEU A 290 9.50 17.21 -12.49
CA LEU A 290 10.86 17.48 -12.94
C LEU A 290 10.81 18.12 -14.33
N THR A 291 11.40 19.29 -14.46
CA THR A 291 11.67 19.93 -15.74
C THR A 291 13.15 19.79 -16.04
N VAL A 292 13.48 19.16 -17.16
CA VAL A 292 14.85 18.91 -17.60
C VAL A 292 15.00 19.27 -19.09
N PRO A 293 16.20 19.62 -19.58
CA PRO A 293 16.40 19.90 -20.99
C PRO A 293 16.00 18.69 -21.86
N PRO A 294 15.15 18.85 -22.89
CA PRO A 294 14.67 17.71 -23.70
C PRO A 294 15.79 16.86 -24.32
N ARG A 295 16.94 17.46 -24.62
CA ARG A 295 18.10 16.79 -25.20
C ARG A 295 18.76 15.77 -24.28
N THR A 296 18.56 15.86 -22.96
CA THR A 296 19.17 14.98 -21.95
C THR A 296 18.32 13.76 -21.62
N VAL A 297 17.16 13.60 -22.32
CA VAL A 297 16.18 12.54 -22.04
C VAL A 297 15.82 11.79 -23.31
N ASP A 298 16.00 10.48 -23.32
CA ASP A 298 15.46 9.61 -24.36
C ASP A 298 14.13 8.99 -23.90
N VAL A 299 13.06 9.37 -24.58
CA VAL A 299 11.68 8.93 -24.31
C VAL A 299 11.33 7.65 -25.06
N ASN A 300 12.08 7.28 -26.10
CA ASN A 300 11.73 6.18 -27.01
C ASN A 300 12.35 4.84 -26.57
N VAL A 301 12.37 4.55 -25.28
CA VAL A 301 12.97 3.33 -24.72
C VAL A 301 11.97 2.18 -24.62
N HIS A 302 10.71 2.46 -24.30
CA HIS A 302 9.66 1.46 -24.09
C HIS A 302 8.42 1.76 -24.93
N PRO A 303 7.72 0.75 -25.50
CA PRO A 303 6.50 0.97 -26.29
C PRO A 303 5.43 1.80 -25.58
N GLN A 304 5.28 1.63 -24.27
CA GLN A 304 4.31 2.35 -23.43
C GLN A 304 4.86 3.68 -22.87
N LYS A 305 6.12 4.06 -23.17
CA LYS A 305 6.80 5.32 -22.76
C LYS A 305 6.82 5.57 -21.24
N ILE A 306 6.73 4.54 -20.44
CA ILE A 306 6.76 4.61 -18.97
C ILE A 306 8.19 4.70 -18.45
N GLU A 307 9.15 4.10 -19.17
CA GLU A 307 10.57 4.17 -18.85
C GLU A 307 11.24 5.23 -19.74
N MET A 308 12.08 6.06 -19.11
CA MET A 308 12.93 7.04 -19.79
C MET A 308 14.38 6.75 -19.47
N LYS A 309 15.27 6.94 -20.44
CA LYS A 309 16.72 6.99 -20.19
C LYS A 309 17.16 8.43 -20.04
N PHE A 310 17.95 8.68 -19.03
CA PHE A 310 18.56 9.96 -18.77
C PHE A 310 20.05 9.89 -19.17
N GLU A 311 20.55 10.95 -19.78
CA GLU A 311 21.97 11.06 -20.13
C GLU A 311 22.85 10.97 -18.89
N ASP A 312 22.49 11.67 -17.80
CA ASP A 312 23.12 11.58 -16.48
C ASP A 312 22.07 11.30 -15.38
N GLU A 313 21.84 10.02 -15.12
CA GLU A 313 20.95 9.56 -14.07
C GLU A 313 21.48 9.92 -12.66
N GLY A 314 22.83 9.99 -12.51
CA GLY A 314 23.48 10.34 -11.25
C GLY A 314 23.26 11.80 -10.87
N LEU A 315 23.23 12.70 -11.85
CA LEU A 315 22.94 14.13 -11.64
C LEU A 315 21.50 14.32 -11.16
N LEU A 316 20.54 13.67 -11.83
CA LEU A 316 19.13 13.72 -11.43
C LEU A 316 18.90 13.08 -10.06
N PHE A 317 19.57 11.97 -9.77
CA PHE A 317 19.53 11.35 -8.44
C PHE A 317 19.95 12.34 -7.35
N LYS A 318 21.09 13.02 -7.53
CA LYS A 318 21.61 14.02 -6.58
C LYS A 318 20.64 15.21 -6.43
N ALA A 319 20.07 15.68 -7.53
CA ALA A 319 19.09 16.78 -7.54
C ALA A 319 17.83 16.43 -6.75
N VAL A 320 17.22 15.26 -7.02
CA VAL A 320 16.03 14.77 -6.30
C VAL A 320 16.35 14.52 -4.82
N TYR A 321 17.48 13.86 -4.52
CA TYR A 321 17.90 13.63 -3.15
C TYR A 321 18.04 14.93 -2.36
N LYS A 322 18.71 15.95 -2.93
CA LYS A 322 18.88 17.25 -2.30
C LYS A 322 17.55 17.98 -2.12
N ALA A 323 16.73 18.03 -3.15
CA ALA A 323 15.42 18.67 -3.12
C ALA A 323 14.53 18.12 -1.99
N VAL A 324 14.47 16.79 -1.88
CA VAL A 324 13.71 16.10 -0.83
C VAL A 324 14.31 16.36 0.55
N LEU A 325 15.62 16.26 0.70
CA LEU A 325 16.30 16.47 1.97
C LEU A 325 16.10 17.91 2.50
N ASP A 326 16.19 18.90 1.61
CA ASP A 326 16.00 20.31 1.96
C ASP A 326 14.55 20.60 2.37
N ALA A 327 13.56 19.92 1.77
CA ALA A 327 12.14 20.05 2.15
C ALA A 327 11.81 19.41 3.51
N VAL A 328 12.50 18.33 3.88
CA VAL A 328 12.19 17.55 5.09
C VAL A 328 12.92 18.05 6.33
N ARG A 329 14.13 18.61 6.19
CA ARG A 329 14.94 19.15 7.30
C ARG A 329 14.24 20.20 8.16
N PRO A 330 13.59 21.24 7.61
CA PRO A 330 12.90 22.24 8.43
C PRO A 330 11.78 21.66 9.28
N ALA A 331 11.14 20.58 8.83
CA ALA A 331 10.10 19.88 9.58
C ALA A 331 10.65 19.15 10.82
N GLN A 332 11.92 18.74 10.80
CA GLN A 332 12.61 18.17 11.96
C GLN A 332 12.95 19.22 13.00
N ASP A 333 13.51 20.36 12.55
CA ASP A 333 13.92 21.43 13.46
C ASP A 333 12.72 21.98 14.25
N LEU A 334 11.55 22.09 13.61
CA LEU A 334 10.31 22.46 14.29
C LEU A 334 9.81 21.39 15.27
N GLY A 335 10.05 20.10 14.99
CA GLY A 335 9.73 19.01 15.90
C GLY A 335 10.65 18.96 17.12
N LEU A 336 11.94 19.14 16.92
CA LEU A 336 12.93 19.18 17.98
C LEU A 336 12.80 20.46 18.82
N ALA A 337 12.52 21.61 18.20
CA ALA A 337 12.25 22.86 18.93
C ALA A 337 10.99 22.76 19.81
N ARG A 338 9.94 22.02 19.38
CA ARG A 338 8.76 21.75 20.22
C ARG A 338 9.06 20.81 21.38
N VAL A 339 9.92 19.82 21.17
CA VAL A 339 10.36 18.91 22.24
C VAL A 339 11.31 19.67 23.20
N ALA A 340 12.22 20.50 22.70
CA ALA A 340 13.09 21.32 23.51
C ALA A 340 12.30 22.39 24.30
N ALA A 341 11.31 23.04 23.68
CA ALA A 341 10.45 23.99 24.36
C ALA A 341 9.50 23.36 25.40
N ALA A 342 9.20 22.03 25.24
CA ALA A 342 8.43 21.28 26.23
C ALA A 342 9.29 20.78 27.42
N VAL A 343 10.63 20.86 27.30
CA VAL A 343 11.59 20.46 28.35
C VAL A 343 12.19 21.66 29.09
N GLU A 344 11.95 22.90 28.66
CA GLU A 344 12.24 24.06 29.47
C GLU A 344 11.25 24.12 30.65
N HIS A 345 11.54 23.31 31.67
CA HIS A 345 11.01 23.55 32.99
C HIS A 345 11.53 24.92 33.48
N PRO A 346 10.69 25.81 34.00
CA PRO A 346 11.19 26.98 34.70
C PRO A 346 12.04 26.48 35.89
N GLU A 347 13.31 26.84 35.92
CA GLU A 347 14.16 26.65 37.08
C GLU A 347 13.53 27.39 38.26
N THR A 348 12.72 26.70 39.05
CA THR A 348 12.43 27.13 40.40
C THR A 348 13.70 26.88 41.21
N HIS A 349 14.43 27.97 41.49
CA HIS A 349 15.47 27.95 42.49
C HIS A 349 14.85 27.53 43.83
N VAL A 350 14.97 26.26 44.17
CA VAL A 350 14.73 25.77 45.53
C VAL A 350 16.02 25.99 46.27
N THR A 351 16.07 27.11 47.02
CA THR A 351 17.05 27.29 48.08
C THR A 351 16.81 26.21 49.14
N SER A 352 17.71 25.27 49.21
CA SER A 352 17.72 24.25 50.24
C SER A 352 18.18 24.87 51.57
N GLU A 353 17.24 25.24 52.43
CA GLU A 353 17.52 25.38 53.86
C GLU A 353 17.51 23.99 54.51
N PRO A 354 18.48 23.72 55.44
CA PRO A 354 18.55 22.41 56.06
C PRO A 354 17.43 22.25 57.09
N LEU A 355 16.65 21.18 56.95
CA LEU A 355 15.62 20.75 57.91
C LEU A 355 16.24 20.51 59.29
N ARG A 356 15.95 21.39 60.25
CA ARG A 356 16.17 21.12 61.69
C ARG A 356 15.03 20.26 62.22
N PHE A 357 15.37 19.10 62.73
CA PHE A 357 14.49 18.27 63.54
C PHE A 357 14.23 18.93 64.89
N VAL A 358 12.95 19.16 65.22
CA VAL A 358 12.51 19.50 66.58
C VAL A 358 11.54 18.43 67.06
N PRO A 359 11.80 17.86 68.27
CA PRO A 359 10.90 16.83 68.78
C PRO A 359 9.63 17.45 69.39
N ALA A 360 8.52 16.71 69.22
CA ALA A 360 7.20 17.08 69.71
C ALA A 360 7.10 16.91 71.23
N THR A 361 6.64 17.99 71.92
CA THR A 361 6.03 17.86 73.26
C THR A 361 4.84 18.79 73.39
N ALA A 362 3.69 18.14 73.64
CA ALA A 362 2.51 18.53 74.42
C ALA A 362 1.93 19.97 74.36
N ALA A 363 0.64 19.98 74.09
CA ALA A 363 -0.34 21.08 74.29
C ALA A 363 -0.47 21.49 75.80
N PRO A 364 -1.26 22.49 76.26
CA PRO A 364 -2.45 23.13 75.65
C PRO A 364 -2.64 24.64 75.93
N GLY A 365 -3.67 25.24 75.29
CA GLY A 365 -4.38 26.35 75.99
C GLY A 365 -4.70 27.64 75.27
N GLN A 366 -5.94 27.80 74.85
CA GLN A 366 -6.84 28.95 74.98
C GLN A 366 -6.58 30.29 74.27
N ALA A 367 -7.61 30.59 73.51
CA ALA A 367 -8.44 31.86 73.55
C ALA A 367 -8.01 33.14 72.78
N GLY A 368 -8.91 33.56 71.91
CA GLY A 368 -9.36 34.93 71.91
C GLY A 368 -9.19 35.76 70.64
N GLY A 369 -10.31 36.12 70.04
CA GLY A 369 -10.44 37.46 69.44
C GLY A 369 -10.81 37.56 67.99
N ALA A 370 -12.06 37.54 67.72
CA ALA A 370 -12.94 38.51 67.03
C ALA A 370 -12.43 39.31 65.82
N GLY A 371 -13.19 39.17 64.74
CA GLY A 371 -13.46 40.39 64.01
C GLY A 371 -13.60 40.29 62.50
N LYS A 372 -14.86 40.25 62.11
CA LYS A 372 -15.54 40.82 60.94
C LYS A 372 -15.69 40.06 59.68
N ALA A 373 -16.96 39.82 59.50
CA ALA A 373 -17.67 39.36 58.31
C ALA A 373 -17.49 40.28 57.09
N TRP A 374 -17.56 39.70 55.93
CA TRP A 374 -18.16 40.33 54.77
C TRP A 374 -18.91 39.28 53.95
N GLU A 375 -20.13 39.66 53.58
CA GLU A 375 -21.13 38.92 52.85
C GLU A 375 -20.88 38.92 51.33
N PRO A 376 -21.59 38.04 50.57
CA PRO A 376 -21.26 37.68 49.20
C PRO A 376 -22.04 38.51 48.17
N SER A 377 -21.48 38.68 46.97
CA SER A 377 -22.24 39.07 45.80
C SER A 377 -22.19 37.98 44.73
N GLU A 378 -23.37 37.71 44.19
CA GLU A 378 -23.77 36.71 43.24
C GLU A 378 -23.09 36.86 41.85
N HIS A 379 -23.09 35.75 41.14
CA HIS A 379 -22.91 35.47 39.73
C HIS A 379 -21.58 34.81 39.32
N ALA A 380 -21.66 33.49 39.25
CA ALA A 380 -20.82 32.72 38.34
C ALA A 380 -21.60 31.47 37.84
N PRO A 381 -21.51 31.13 36.57
CA PRO A 381 -22.24 29.97 36.01
C PRO A 381 -21.56 28.63 36.33
N ALA A 382 -22.41 27.62 36.43
CA ALA A 382 -22.09 26.25 36.80
C ALA A 382 -21.04 25.58 35.91
N SER A 383 -19.98 25.06 36.54
CA SER A 383 -19.08 24.09 35.94
C SER A 383 -19.57 22.68 36.25
N PHE A 384 -19.79 21.90 35.21
CA PHE A 384 -20.08 20.49 35.32
C PHE A 384 -18.87 19.72 35.82
N ALA A 385 -18.94 19.22 37.03
CA ALA A 385 -18.00 18.27 37.57
C ALA A 385 -18.35 16.86 37.06
N THR A 386 -17.45 16.24 36.29
CA THR A 386 -17.52 14.83 35.94
C THR A 386 -17.18 13.96 37.15
N PRO A 387 -17.97 12.94 37.50
CA PRO A 387 -17.62 12.04 38.59
C PRO A 387 -16.51 11.09 38.14
N ARG A 388 -15.47 10.97 38.96
CA ARG A 388 -14.45 9.91 38.87
C ARG A 388 -15.11 8.55 39.04
N PRO A 389 -14.85 7.56 38.18
CA PRO A 389 -15.27 6.18 38.43
C PRO A 389 -14.53 5.63 39.65
N ALA A 390 -15.26 5.06 40.58
CA ALA A 390 -14.73 4.29 41.67
C ALA A 390 -13.99 3.06 41.15
N ALA A 391 -12.82 2.78 41.72
CA ALA A 391 -12.03 1.59 41.41
C ALA A 391 -12.83 0.34 41.74
N MET A 392 -13.15 -0.49 40.75
CA MET A 392 -13.68 -1.81 40.94
C MET A 392 -12.57 -2.76 41.47
N PRO A 393 -12.87 -3.64 42.43
CA PRO A 393 -11.89 -4.59 42.90
C PRO A 393 -11.54 -5.60 41.81
N ARG A 394 -10.24 -5.81 41.60
CA ARG A 394 -9.72 -6.90 40.75
C ARG A 394 -10.19 -8.23 41.34
N ARG A 395 -11.05 -8.91 40.59
CA ARG A 395 -11.36 -10.32 40.86
C ARG A 395 -10.23 -11.15 40.28
N GLU A 396 -9.40 -11.73 41.15
CA GLU A 396 -8.50 -12.80 40.78
C GLU A 396 -9.35 -13.99 40.31
N MET A 397 -9.18 -14.40 39.05
CA MET A 397 -9.78 -15.65 38.57
C MET A 397 -8.88 -16.80 38.96
N ASP A 398 -9.41 -17.66 39.79
CA ASP A 398 -8.74 -18.86 40.30
C ASP A 398 -8.32 -19.83 39.18
N ALA A 399 -7.09 -20.31 39.26
CA ALA A 399 -6.45 -21.25 38.34
C ALA A 399 -7.22 -22.55 37.98
N PRO A 400 -8.19 -23.06 38.77
CA PRO A 400 -8.94 -24.27 38.39
C PRO A 400 -9.94 -24.10 37.26
N GLY A 401 -10.46 -22.88 37.02
CA GLY A 401 -11.46 -22.63 35.98
C GLY A 401 -10.90 -22.71 34.57
N PHE A 402 -9.64 -22.34 34.38
CA PHE A 402 -8.98 -22.32 33.05
C PHE A 402 -8.59 -23.74 32.59
N ALA A 403 -8.16 -24.60 33.53
CA ALA A 403 -7.84 -26.00 33.24
C ALA A 403 -9.09 -26.82 32.85
N ALA A 404 -10.26 -26.51 33.44
CA ALA A 404 -11.52 -27.17 33.11
C ALA A 404 -12.04 -26.78 31.70
N ALA A 405 -11.84 -25.53 31.30
CA ALA A 405 -12.20 -25.05 29.94
C ALA A 405 -11.31 -25.67 28.86
N GLN A 406 -10.01 -25.88 29.13
CA GLN A 406 -9.10 -26.55 28.20
C GLN A 406 -9.38 -28.05 28.08
N ALA A 407 -9.79 -28.71 29.15
CA ALA A 407 -10.19 -30.13 29.12
C ALA A 407 -11.44 -30.34 28.26
N GLN A 408 -12.45 -29.47 28.36
CA GLN A 408 -13.66 -29.53 27.55
C GLN A 408 -13.42 -29.25 26.04
N LEU A 409 -12.41 -28.45 25.68
CA LEU A 409 -12.00 -28.23 24.31
C LEU A 409 -11.27 -29.44 23.72
N ARG A 410 -10.48 -30.17 24.49
CA ARG A 410 -9.83 -31.41 24.04
C ARG A 410 -10.80 -32.58 23.83
N GLU A 411 -11.86 -32.66 24.60
CA GLU A 411 -12.89 -33.73 24.44
C GLU A 411 -13.77 -33.55 23.19
N LYS A 412 -13.96 -32.32 22.71
CA LYS A 412 -14.72 -32.03 21.48
C LYS A 412 -13.95 -32.25 20.19
N GLN A 413 -12.62 -32.42 20.22
CA GLN A 413 -11.79 -32.59 19.02
C GLN A 413 -11.48 -34.07 18.67
N ALA A 414 -11.99 -35.05 19.40
CA ALA A 414 -11.81 -36.47 19.10
C ALA A 414 -12.91 -37.01 18.17
N VAL A 415 -13.06 -36.43 16.97
CA VAL A 415 -13.89 -37.03 15.90
C VAL A 415 -12.95 -37.75 14.93
N ARG A 416 -13.03 -39.10 14.92
CA ARG A 416 -12.33 -39.98 13.99
C ARG A 416 -12.89 -39.78 12.59
N TYR A 417 -12.01 -39.54 11.61
CA TYR A 417 -12.32 -39.67 10.17
C TYR A 417 -11.81 -41.02 9.63
N PRO A 418 -12.57 -41.67 8.70
CA PRO A 418 -12.13 -42.92 8.10
C PRO A 418 -11.06 -42.70 7.04
N VAL A 419 -10.11 -43.63 7.01
CA VAL A 419 -9.03 -43.71 6.04
C VAL A 419 -9.62 -44.06 4.67
N ALA A 420 -9.40 -43.22 3.65
CA ALA A 420 -9.67 -43.52 2.26
C ALA A 420 -8.36 -43.89 1.53
N GLU A 421 -8.47 -44.85 0.66
CA GLU A 421 -7.41 -45.59 -0.02
C GLU A 421 -6.52 -44.75 -0.93
N THR A 422 -5.29 -45.20 -1.04
CA THR A 422 -4.14 -44.71 -1.80
C THR A 422 -4.41 -44.65 -3.31
N VAL A 423 -4.27 -43.45 -3.88
CA VAL A 423 -4.02 -43.31 -5.33
C VAL A 423 -2.58 -42.81 -5.51
N THR A 424 -1.75 -43.67 -6.04
CA THR A 424 -0.35 -43.39 -6.40
C THR A 424 -0.31 -42.51 -7.65
N GLN A 425 0.01 -41.22 -7.48
CA GLN A 425 0.50 -40.40 -8.59
C GLN A 425 1.96 -40.03 -8.33
N GLN A 426 2.79 -40.26 -9.34
CA GLN A 426 4.23 -39.98 -9.34
C GLN A 426 4.48 -38.49 -9.09
N VAL A 427 5.17 -38.19 -8.02
CA VAL A 427 5.61 -36.83 -7.65
C VAL A 427 7.05 -36.65 -8.14
N ALA A 428 7.26 -35.61 -8.92
CA ALA A 428 8.57 -35.17 -9.37
C ALA A 428 9.51 -34.86 -8.19
N GLU A 429 10.79 -35.15 -8.35
CA GLU A 429 11.82 -34.98 -7.32
C GLU A 429 11.90 -33.52 -6.79
N PRO A 430 12.03 -33.32 -5.48
CA PRO A 430 12.13 -31.98 -4.89
C PRO A 430 13.53 -31.39 -5.11
N THR A 431 13.56 -30.12 -5.50
CA THR A 431 14.76 -29.28 -5.65
C THR A 431 15.55 -29.18 -4.33
N GLN A 432 16.87 -29.00 -4.39
CA GLN A 432 17.81 -28.99 -3.26
C GLN A 432 17.44 -28.07 -2.08
N SER A 433 16.64 -26.99 -2.31
CA SER A 433 16.15 -26.10 -1.23
C SER A 433 15.13 -26.75 -0.28
N ALA A 434 14.41 -27.78 -0.75
CA ALA A 434 13.42 -28.52 0.07
C ALA A 434 14.09 -29.57 0.98
N GLN A 435 15.29 -30.03 0.63
CA GLN A 435 16.04 -31.00 1.44
C GLN A 435 16.70 -30.33 2.67
N VAL A 436 17.27 -29.13 2.50
CA VAL A 436 17.85 -28.36 3.61
C VAL A 436 16.79 -27.99 4.67
N SER A 437 15.55 -27.70 4.22
CA SER A 437 14.46 -27.36 5.13
C SER A 437 13.91 -28.56 5.91
N ARG A 438 13.99 -29.78 5.37
CA ARG A 438 13.59 -31.01 6.08
C ARG A 438 14.61 -31.44 7.11
N GLU A 439 15.90 -31.37 6.81
CA GLU A 439 16.95 -31.69 7.77
C GLU A 439 16.96 -30.75 8.99
N THR A 440 16.63 -29.45 8.80
CA THR A 440 16.51 -28.51 9.91
C THR A 440 15.23 -28.71 10.74
N ALA A 441 14.11 -29.07 10.13
CA ALA A 441 12.87 -29.39 10.83
C ALA A 441 13.01 -30.71 11.64
N ASP A 442 13.61 -31.76 11.04
CA ASP A 442 13.90 -33.02 11.72
C ASP A 442 14.88 -32.85 12.88
N ALA A 443 15.85 -31.92 12.75
CA ALA A 443 16.79 -31.59 13.84
C ALA A 443 16.10 -30.91 15.04
N PHE A 444 15.01 -30.17 14.84
CA PHE A 444 14.26 -29.54 15.91
C PHE A 444 13.21 -30.49 16.53
N CYS A 445 12.52 -31.28 15.72
CA CYS A 445 11.60 -32.34 16.20
C CYS A 445 12.34 -33.42 17.00
N ALA A 446 13.58 -33.77 16.64
CA ALA A 446 14.47 -34.64 17.43
C ALA A 446 14.95 -33.97 18.75
N PHE A 447 14.64 -32.69 18.93
CA PHE A 447 15.09 -31.86 20.03
C PHE A 447 14.04 -31.70 21.13
N ALA A 448 12.74 -31.71 20.80
CA ALA A 448 11.63 -31.70 21.75
C ALA A 448 11.43 -33.06 22.49
N GLY A 449 12.26 -34.06 22.16
CA GLY A 449 12.31 -35.35 22.84
C GLY A 449 13.19 -35.31 24.10
N GLU A 450 12.60 -35.58 25.25
CA GLU A 450 13.22 -35.88 26.55
C GLU A 450 13.90 -34.72 27.30
N GLY A 451 13.25 -33.53 27.43
CA GLY A 451 13.74 -32.56 28.38
C GLY A 451 13.43 -31.10 28.13
N GLY A 452 12.76 -30.77 27.03
CA GLY A 452 12.32 -29.40 26.74
C GLY A 452 13.42 -28.31 26.75
N ILE A 453 13.15 -27.19 26.10
CA ILE A 453 13.99 -25.97 26.22
C ILE A 453 13.44 -25.18 27.42
N GLU A 454 14.29 -24.88 28.41
CA GLU A 454 13.92 -24.12 29.60
C GLU A 454 14.30 -22.63 29.41
N PRO A 455 13.38 -21.67 29.60
CA PRO A 455 13.73 -20.26 29.59
C PRO A 455 14.51 -19.91 30.87
N ILE A 456 15.57 -19.14 30.70
CA ILE A 456 16.39 -18.59 31.78
C ILE A 456 15.90 -17.17 32.13
N GLY A 457 15.50 -16.39 31.14
CA GLY A 457 15.06 -15.01 31.28
C GLY A 457 15.00 -14.27 29.98
N GLN A 458 14.73 -12.97 30.07
CA GLN A 458 14.60 -12.06 28.94
C GLN A 458 15.70 -10.99 28.98
N VAL A 459 16.24 -10.65 27.81
CA VAL A 459 17.24 -9.59 27.64
C VAL A 459 16.69 -8.51 26.72
N ASP A 460 16.86 -7.24 27.09
CA ASP A 460 16.40 -6.05 26.38
C ASP A 460 14.90 -6.09 26.03
N LEU A 461 14.08 -6.79 26.85
CA LEU A 461 12.65 -7.00 26.59
C LEU A 461 12.35 -7.48 25.15
N THR A 462 13.31 -8.15 24.53
CA THR A 462 13.27 -8.54 23.11
C THR A 462 13.70 -9.99 22.88
N TYR A 463 14.70 -10.45 23.63
CA TYR A 463 15.29 -11.77 23.42
C TYR A 463 15.04 -12.68 24.61
N ILE A 464 14.48 -13.86 24.36
CA ILE A 464 14.36 -14.93 25.35
C ILE A 464 15.68 -15.72 25.36
N ILE A 465 16.30 -15.81 26.50
CA ILE A 465 17.45 -16.68 26.75
C ILE A 465 16.93 -18.00 27.30
N ALA A 466 17.29 -19.09 26.65
CA ALA A 466 16.85 -20.43 27.05
C ALA A 466 18.00 -21.43 26.95
N ARG A 467 17.87 -22.56 27.63
CA ARG A 467 18.87 -23.63 27.63
C ARG A 467 18.22 -25.00 27.51
N ASP A 468 19.02 -25.95 27.08
CA ASP A 468 18.77 -27.38 27.25
C ASP A 468 20.06 -28.11 27.64
N ALA A 469 20.02 -29.44 27.61
CA ALA A 469 21.21 -30.28 27.91
C ALA A 469 22.35 -30.12 26.88
N LYS A 470 22.07 -29.53 25.68
CA LYS A 470 23.02 -29.47 24.57
C LYS A 470 23.59 -28.06 24.35
N GLY A 471 23.00 -27.01 24.94
CA GLY A 471 23.51 -25.66 24.77
C GLY A 471 22.60 -24.52 25.21
N LEU A 472 22.94 -23.32 24.70
CA LEU A 472 22.26 -22.06 24.94
C LEU A 472 21.48 -21.64 23.69
N TYR A 473 20.31 -21.08 23.88
CA TYR A 473 19.43 -20.54 22.82
C TYR A 473 19.15 -19.08 23.09
N ILE A 474 19.21 -18.28 22.03
CA ILE A 474 18.72 -16.91 22.02
C ILE A 474 17.57 -16.87 21.02
N VAL A 475 16.37 -16.53 21.48
CA VAL A 475 15.15 -16.53 20.68
C VAL A 475 14.61 -15.11 20.61
N ASP A 476 14.41 -14.61 19.40
CA ASP A 476 13.71 -13.33 19.17
C ASP A 476 12.22 -13.54 19.44
N GLN A 477 11.68 -12.94 20.53
CA GLN A 477 10.29 -13.13 20.97
C GLN A 477 9.27 -12.70 19.92
N HIS A 478 9.55 -11.62 19.19
CA HIS A 478 8.67 -11.12 18.13
C HIS A 478 8.65 -12.09 16.95
N ALA A 479 9.82 -12.43 16.41
CA ALA A 479 9.96 -13.32 15.26
C ALA A 479 9.41 -14.74 15.55
N ALA A 480 9.60 -15.24 16.79
CA ALA A 480 9.05 -16.51 17.24
C ALA A 480 7.52 -16.48 17.30
N HIS A 481 6.94 -15.44 17.92
CA HIS A 481 5.49 -15.34 18.05
C HIS A 481 4.82 -15.07 16.69
N GLU A 482 5.46 -14.30 15.81
CA GLU A 482 5.04 -14.11 14.43
C GLU A 482 4.94 -15.45 13.68
N ARG A 483 5.92 -16.34 13.81
CA ARG A 483 5.89 -17.68 13.22
C ARG A 483 4.75 -18.53 13.78
N ILE A 484 4.58 -18.55 15.08
CA ILE A 484 3.51 -19.28 15.75
C ILE A 484 2.13 -18.85 15.25
N LEU A 485 1.88 -17.53 15.20
CA LEU A 485 0.61 -17.00 14.75
C LEU A 485 0.37 -17.26 13.25
N PHE A 486 1.41 -17.12 12.43
CA PHE A 486 1.30 -17.38 10.99
C PHE A 486 0.93 -18.86 10.72
N ASP A 487 1.58 -19.81 11.38
CA ASP A 487 1.29 -21.23 11.19
C ASP A 487 -0.11 -21.57 11.76
N LYS A 488 -0.49 -20.99 12.91
CA LYS A 488 -1.84 -21.09 13.49
C LYS A 488 -2.91 -20.58 12.49
N PHE A 489 -2.73 -19.39 11.95
CA PHE A 489 -3.69 -18.79 11.01
C PHE A 489 -3.74 -19.53 9.67
N SER A 490 -2.59 -20.02 9.20
CA SER A 490 -2.50 -20.78 7.93
C SER A 490 -3.20 -22.13 8.01
N ALA A 491 -3.27 -22.74 9.19
CA ALA A 491 -3.94 -24.01 9.40
C ALA A 491 -5.47 -23.90 9.47
N LEU A 492 -6.03 -22.67 9.59
CA LEU A 492 -7.47 -22.46 9.68
C LEU A 492 -8.08 -22.42 8.26
N ALA A 493 -8.86 -23.44 7.90
CA ALA A 493 -9.53 -23.55 6.62
C ALA A 493 -10.67 -22.53 6.48
N ASP A 494 -11.43 -22.29 7.56
CA ASP A 494 -12.64 -21.47 7.60
C ASP A 494 -12.39 -19.98 7.90
N GLY A 495 -11.11 -19.56 7.95
CA GLY A 495 -10.73 -18.18 8.27
C GLY A 495 -10.31 -17.98 9.73
N ILE A 496 -9.74 -16.78 10.00
CA ILE A 496 -9.31 -16.39 11.34
C ILE A 496 -10.53 -16.07 12.20
N PRO A 497 -10.63 -16.58 13.43
CA PRO A 497 -11.70 -16.21 14.37
C PRO A 497 -11.74 -14.69 14.58
N SER A 498 -12.93 -14.10 14.46
CA SER A 498 -13.14 -12.66 14.67
C SER A 498 -13.78 -12.36 16.02
N GLN A 499 -13.54 -11.15 16.51
CA GLN A 499 -14.24 -10.55 17.65
C GLN A 499 -15.00 -9.31 17.21
N GLN A 500 -16.23 -9.16 17.67
CA GLN A 500 -17.07 -8.01 17.37
C GLN A 500 -16.61 -6.79 18.17
N LEU A 501 -16.50 -5.65 17.52
CA LEU A 501 -16.20 -4.38 18.17
C LEU A 501 -17.46 -3.83 18.85
N LEU A 502 -17.36 -3.47 20.11
CA LEU A 502 -18.46 -2.81 20.86
C LEU A 502 -18.76 -1.42 20.28
N VAL A 503 -17.73 -0.71 19.86
CA VAL A 503 -17.83 0.57 19.13
C VAL A 503 -17.25 0.35 17.75
N HIS A 504 -18.08 0.46 16.74
CA HIS A 504 -17.64 0.33 15.36
C HIS A 504 -16.75 1.50 14.99
N GLN A 505 -15.66 1.22 14.28
CA GLN A 505 -14.75 2.24 13.77
C GLN A 505 -15.13 2.60 12.34
N ILE A 506 -15.16 3.90 12.03
CA ILE A 506 -15.32 4.37 10.65
C ILE A 506 -13.94 4.64 10.10
N LEU A 507 -13.56 3.88 9.06
CA LEU A 507 -12.29 3.99 8.37
C LEU A 507 -12.52 4.70 7.05
N SER A 508 -11.77 5.78 6.81
CA SER A 508 -11.81 6.51 5.55
C SER A 508 -10.63 6.09 4.68
N PHE A 509 -10.93 5.78 3.43
CA PHE A 509 -9.96 5.30 2.46
C PHE A 509 -9.96 6.19 1.21
N ASP A 510 -8.88 6.15 0.44
CA ASP A 510 -8.90 6.77 -0.89
C ASP A 510 -9.67 5.91 -1.91
N ALA A 511 -9.85 6.44 -3.12
CA ALA A 511 -10.59 5.75 -4.17
C ALA A 511 -9.98 4.40 -4.58
N ARG A 512 -8.65 4.25 -4.49
CA ARG A 512 -7.94 2.98 -4.77
C ARG A 512 -8.14 1.98 -3.66
N GLU A 513 -7.90 2.40 -2.43
CA GLU A 513 -8.07 1.57 -1.24
C GLU A 513 -9.50 1.07 -1.12
N SER A 514 -10.48 1.95 -1.36
CA SER A 514 -11.91 1.59 -1.36
C SER A 514 -12.24 0.53 -2.42
N ALA A 515 -11.71 0.72 -3.63
CA ALA A 515 -11.89 -0.24 -4.71
C ALA A 515 -11.23 -1.60 -4.39
N LEU A 516 -10.04 -1.61 -3.76
CA LEU A 516 -9.36 -2.83 -3.32
C LEU A 516 -10.12 -3.56 -2.21
N ILE A 517 -10.68 -2.83 -1.24
CA ILE A 517 -11.50 -3.41 -0.17
C ILE A 517 -12.75 -4.09 -0.76
N GLU A 518 -13.47 -3.42 -1.65
CA GLU A 518 -14.65 -4.00 -2.30
C GLU A 518 -14.33 -5.27 -3.09
N ALA A 519 -13.16 -5.31 -3.74
CA ALA A 519 -12.70 -6.46 -4.51
C ALA A 519 -12.30 -7.67 -3.70
N HIS A 520 -11.69 -7.40 -2.58
CA HIS A 520 -11.11 -8.42 -1.74
C HIS A 520 -11.90 -8.60 -0.43
N ARG A 521 -13.20 -8.24 -0.43
CA ARG A 521 -14.05 -8.33 0.75
C ARG A 521 -14.06 -9.72 1.38
N GLU A 522 -14.08 -10.77 0.55
CA GLU A 522 -14.00 -12.16 1.02
C GLU A 522 -12.66 -12.48 1.67
N LEU A 523 -11.56 -11.95 1.14
CA LEU A 523 -10.23 -12.11 1.74
C LEU A 523 -10.19 -11.44 3.12
N PHE A 524 -10.67 -10.20 3.24
CA PHE A 524 -10.73 -9.51 4.54
C PHE A 524 -11.61 -10.27 5.54
N ALA A 525 -12.75 -10.82 5.12
CA ALA A 525 -13.60 -11.64 5.97
C ALA A 525 -12.88 -12.93 6.44
N GLN A 526 -12.15 -13.61 5.55
CA GLN A 526 -11.32 -14.78 5.90
C GLN A 526 -10.18 -14.43 6.86
N LEU A 527 -9.67 -13.19 6.81
CA LEU A 527 -8.68 -12.68 7.76
C LEU A 527 -9.29 -12.19 9.07
N GLY A 528 -10.60 -12.30 9.25
CA GLY A 528 -11.32 -11.88 10.45
C GLY A 528 -11.70 -10.40 10.49
N PHE A 529 -11.55 -9.66 9.38
CA PHE A 529 -11.98 -8.26 9.28
C PHE A 529 -13.33 -8.17 8.56
N ARG A 530 -14.38 -7.77 9.28
CA ARG A 530 -15.69 -7.49 8.69
C ARG A 530 -15.89 -6.00 8.53
N MET A 531 -15.94 -5.56 7.29
CA MET A 531 -16.12 -4.16 6.91
C MET A 531 -17.37 -4.00 6.05
N GLU A 532 -18.20 -2.99 6.38
CA GLU A 532 -19.39 -2.63 5.61
C GLU A 532 -19.26 -1.20 5.07
N PRO A 533 -19.67 -0.92 3.82
CA PRO A 533 -19.68 0.44 3.30
C PRO A 533 -20.56 1.35 4.14
N SER A 534 -20.08 2.52 4.52
CA SER A 534 -20.80 3.54 5.30
C SER A 534 -20.92 4.87 4.56
N GLY A 535 -20.17 5.06 3.47
CA GLY A 535 -20.15 6.24 2.61
C GLY A 535 -19.41 5.95 1.30
N GLU A 536 -19.16 6.97 0.48
CA GLU A 536 -18.47 6.79 -0.82
C GLU A 536 -17.05 6.22 -0.67
N ARG A 537 -16.35 6.57 0.41
CA ARG A 537 -14.97 6.18 0.71
C ARG A 537 -14.79 5.77 2.17
N GLU A 538 -15.90 5.46 2.84
CA GLU A 538 -15.91 5.12 4.25
C GLU A 538 -16.43 3.71 4.45
N PHE A 539 -15.74 2.96 5.30
CA PHE A 539 -16.12 1.62 5.70
C PHE A 539 -16.24 1.57 7.22
N ARG A 540 -17.30 0.92 7.65
CA ARG A 540 -17.54 0.61 9.06
C ARG A 540 -16.89 -0.73 9.39
N LEU A 541 -15.86 -0.72 10.22
CA LEU A 541 -15.23 -1.92 10.74
C LEU A 541 -16.06 -2.47 11.90
N MET A 542 -16.61 -3.66 11.72
CA MET A 542 -17.54 -4.33 12.65
C MET A 542 -16.83 -5.40 13.47
N GLU A 543 -15.97 -6.18 12.83
CA GLU A 543 -15.24 -7.28 13.44
C GLU A 543 -13.75 -7.21 13.08
N ILE A 544 -12.92 -7.65 14.00
CA ILE A 544 -11.46 -7.75 13.84
C ILE A 544 -11.00 -9.15 14.27
N PRO A 545 -9.82 -9.63 13.83
CA PRO A 545 -9.26 -10.89 14.33
C PRO A 545 -9.18 -10.91 15.85
N ALA A 546 -9.51 -12.04 16.49
CA ALA A 546 -9.56 -12.16 17.93
C ALA A 546 -8.20 -11.93 18.62
N ASP A 547 -7.10 -12.21 17.93
CA ASP A 547 -5.73 -12.04 18.41
C ASP A 547 -5.16 -10.62 18.12
N VAL A 548 -5.96 -9.69 17.53
CA VAL A 548 -5.53 -8.33 17.14
C VAL A 548 -6.11 -7.30 18.11
N PRO A 549 -5.28 -6.38 18.65
CA PRO A 549 -5.76 -5.23 19.41
C PRO A 549 -6.59 -4.28 18.54
N ALA A 550 -7.72 -3.78 19.08
CA ALA A 550 -8.61 -2.89 18.35
C ALA A 550 -7.92 -1.62 17.81
N GLY A 551 -6.92 -1.09 18.52
CA GLY A 551 -6.16 0.08 18.11
C GLY A 551 -5.23 -0.13 16.92
N GLU A 552 -4.93 -1.36 16.53
CA GLU A 552 -4.04 -1.69 15.42
C GLU A 552 -4.79 -2.17 14.17
N ALA A 553 -6.10 -2.34 14.27
CA ALA A 553 -6.92 -2.91 13.20
C ALA A 553 -6.86 -2.08 11.91
N GLU A 554 -6.91 -0.74 12.01
CA GLU A 554 -6.80 0.16 10.86
C GLU A 554 -5.44 0.03 10.16
N ASP A 555 -4.36 0.01 10.93
CA ASP A 555 -3.00 -0.09 10.38
C ASP A 555 -2.81 -1.43 9.64
N ILE A 556 -3.35 -2.52 10.18
CA ILE A 556 -3.30 -3.84 9.55
C ILE A 556 -4.07 -3.84 8.23
N VAL A 557 -5.29 -3.30 8.21
CA VAL A 557 -6.09 -3.19 6.99
C VAL A 557 -5.34 -2.39 5.93
N ARG A 558 -4.73 -1.26 6.29
CA ARG A 558 -3.94 -0.44 5.36
C ARG A 558 -2.71 -1.17 4.84
N GLU A 559 -2.00 -1.92 5.69
CA GLU A 559 -0.81 -2.68 5.28
C GLU A 559 -1.17 -3.87 4.36
N ILE A 560 -2.31 -4.53 4.61
CA ILE A 560 -2.86 -5.55 3.70
C ILE A 560 -3.18 -4.93 2.34
N LEU A 561 -3.84 -3.76 2.30
CA LEU A 561 -4.17 -3.05 1.06
C LEU A 561 -2.93 -2.72 0.23
N VAL A 562 -1.84 -2.36 0.89
CA VAL A 562 -0.56 -2.12 0.21
C VAL A 562 0.01 -3.41 -0.37
N SER A 563 0.03 -4.48 0.41
CA SER A 563 0.47 -5.79 -0.09
C SER A 563 -0.36 -6.24 -1.29
N LEU A 564 -1.67 -6.01 -1.27
CA LEU A 564 -2.57 -6.28 -2.40
C LEU A 564 -2.25 -5.41 -3.62
N HIS A 565 -1.83 -4.16 -3.41
CA HIS A 565 -1.47 -3.26 -4.49
C HIS A 565 -0.14 -3.66 -5.17
N ASP A 566 0.87 -4.05 -4.40
CA ASP A 566 2.20 -4.39 -4.92
C ASP A 566 2.25 -5.76 -5.62
N MET A 567 1.29 -6.64 -5.34
CA MET A 567 1.25 -8.01 -5.84
C MET A 567 0.40 -8.19 -7.11
N HIS A 568 0.64 -7.39 -8.13
CA HIS A 568 -0.21 -7.32 -9.35
C HIS A 568 -0.32 -8.60 -10.20
N ASN A 569 0.58 -9.59 -10.03
CA ASN A 569 0.62 -10.82 -10.85
C ASN A 569 0.65 -12.12 -10.02
N VAL A 570 0.19 -12.09 -8.79
CA VAL A 570 0.33 -13.17 -7.83
C VAL A 570 -0.98 -13.97 -7.72
N SER A 571 -0.90 -15.25 -7.40
CA SER A 571 -2.06 -16.11 -7.18
C SER A 571 -2.85 -15.70 -5.92
N ALA A 572 -4.15 -16.04 -5.87
CA ALA A 572 -4.97 -15.79 -4.68
C ALA A 572 -4.38 -16.44 -3.40
N ALA A 573 -3.71 -17.59 -3.54
CA ALA A 573 -3.04 -18.26 -2.43
C ALA A 573 -1.84 -17.45 -1.90
N GLU A 574 -1.05 -16.85 -2.78
CA GLU A 574 0.08 -16.00 -2.37
C GLU A 574 -0.38 -14.68 -1.75
N LEU A 575 -1.47 -14.09 -2.27
CA LEU A 575 -2.12 -12.91 -1.66
C LEU A 575 -2.61 -13.23 -0.24
N ARG A 576 -3.29 -14.37 -0.06
CA ARG A 576 -3.72 -14.83 1.26
C ARG A 576 -2.52 -15.04 2.19
N LYS A 577 -1.45 -15.67 1.70
CA LYS A 577 -0.23 -15.90 2.48
C LYS A 577 0.43 -14.60 2.94
N ALA A 578 0.53 -13.60 2.06
CA ALA A 578 1.08 -12.28 2.40
C ALA A 578 0.20 -11.56 3.45
N ALA A 579 -1.12 -11.55 3.25
CA ALA A 579 -2.06 -10.94 4.19
C ALA A 579 -2.04 -11.62 5.57
N LEU A 580 -1.92 -12.96 5.61
CA LEU A 580 -1.74 -13.73 6.85
C LEU A 580 -0.43 -13.38 7.57
N ALA A 581 0.67 -13.21 6.82
CA ALA A 581 1.96 -12.80 7.38
C ALA A 581 1.88 -11.41 8.02
N THR A 582 1.23 -10.45 7.34
CA THR A 582 0.98 -9.10 7.87
C THR A 582 0.15 -9.14 9.15
N THR A 583 -0.94 -9.88 9.16
CA THR A 583 -1.81 -10.03 10.35
C THR A 583 -1.06 -10.68 11.51
N ALA A 584 -0.28 -11.74 11.26
CA ALA A 584 0.53 -12.42 12.27
C ALA A 584 1.61 -11.50 12.86
N CYS A 585 2.30 -10.73 12.01
CA CYS A 585 3.35 -9.79 12.45
C CYS A 585 2.79 -8.71 13.39
N ARG A 586 1.62 -8.15 13.07
CA ARG A 586 0.99 -7.12 13.90
C ARG A 586 0.35 -7.64 15.18
N ALA A 587 -0.18 -8.85 15.14
CA ALA A 587 -0.73 -9.53 16.33
C ALA A 587 0.36 -10.12 17.25
N ALA A 588 1.61 -10.20 16.77
CA ALA A 588 2.71 -10.76 17.56
C ALA A 588 3.14 -9.83 18.69
N ILE A 589 3.65 -10.45 19.79
CA ILE A 589 4.30 -9.76 20.90
C ILE A 589 5.40 -8.85 20.35
N LYS A 590 5.48 -7.62 20.84
CA LYS A 590 6.44 -6.64 20.35
C LYS A 590 7.76 -6.67 21.10
N ALA A 591 8.80 -6.15 20.47
CA ALA A 591 10.02 -5.79 21.19
C ALA A 591 9.68 -4.70 22.22
N GLY A 592 10.10 -4.89 23.47
CA GLY A 592 9.75 -4.01 24.59
C GLY A 592 8.65 -4.56 25.51
N ASP A 593 7.95 -5.63 25.13
CA ASP A 593 6.98 -6.30 25.99
C ASP A 593 7.70 -7.20 27.01
N GLU A 594 7.40 -7.00 28.30
CA GLU A 594 7.92 -7.83 29.38
C GLU A 594 7.19 -9.17 29.45
N LEU A 595 7.94 -10.27 29.45
CA LEU A 595 7.42 -11.62 29.55
C LEU A 595 7.87 -12.29 30.87
N ASN A 596 6.94 -12.96 31.53
CA ASN A 596 7.30 -13.84 32.65
C ASN A 596 7.78 -15.21 32.13
N LEU A 597 8.45 -15.99 33.00
CA LEU A 597 9.02 -17.30 32.66
C LEU A 597 7.96 -18.25 32.06
N ARG A 598 6.72 -18.22 32.56
CA ARG A 598 5.64 -19.06 32.03
C ARG A 598 5.24 -18.68 30.60
N GLN A 599 5.16 -17.38 30.31
CA GLN A 599 4.87 -16.91 28.96
C GLN A 599 6.01 -17.25 28.00
N MET A 600 7.26 -17.11 28.44
CA MET A 600 8.42 -17.52 27.65
C MET A 600 8.38 -19.01 27.33
N GLN A 601 8.06 -19.86 28.31
CA GLN A 601 7.91 -21.30 28.10
C GLN A 601 6.80 -21.62 27.09
N MET A 602 5.65 -20.96 27.19
CA MET A 602 4.55 -21.16 26.25
C MET A 602 4.96 -20.80 24.81
N ILE A 603 5.77 -19.74 24.62
CA ILE A 603 6.30 -19.37 23.31
C ILE A 603 7.25 -20.45 22.79
N LEU A 604 8.17 -20.95 23.63
CA LEU A 604 9.12 -21.99 23.25
C LEU A 604 8.42 -23.29 22.88
N ASP A 605 7.43 -23.71 23.67
CA ASP A 605 6.62 -24.90 23.41
C ASP A 605 5.84 -24.77 22.09
N ALA A 606 5.13 -23.66 21.90
CA ALA A 606 4.36 -23.41 20.69
C ALA A 606 5.25 -23.28 19.44
N LEU A 607 6.44 -22.67 19.58
CA LEU A 607 7.41 -22.57 18.49
C LEU A 607 7.93 -23.95 18.06
N SER A 608 8.09 -24.86 19.01
CA SER A 608 8.53 -26.23 18.74
C SER A 608 7.51 -27.05 17.92
N GLU A 609 6.24 -26.68 17.97
CA GLU A 609 5.16 -27.30 17.20
C GLU A 609 5.02 -26.75 15.78
N THR A 610 5.74 -25.67 15.44
CA THR A 610 5.66 -25.04 14.10
C THR A 610 6.45 -25.81 13.04
N ALA A 611 6.01 -25.72 11.78
CA ALA A 611 6.68 -26.40 10.66
C ALA A 611 8.09 -25.85 10.36
N TYR A 612 8.34 -24.56 10.65
CA TYR A 612 9.60 -23.88 10.35
C TYR A 612 10.07 -23.00 11.52
N PRO A 613 10.48 -23.60 12.65
CA PRO A 613 10.76 -22.87 13.89
C PRO A 613 11.95 -21.91 13.82
N PHE A 614 12.86 -22.07 12.83
CA PHE A 614 14.09 -21.28 12.74
C PHE A 614 13.95 -19.98 11.94
N THR A 615 12.82 -19.77 11.27
CA THR A 615 12.60 -18.59 10.44
C THR A 615 11.18 -18.06 10.57
N CYS A 616 11.02 -16.75 10.70
CA CYS A 616 9.70 -16.11 10.65
C CYS A 616 9.17 -16.04 9.19
N PRO A 617 7.89 -15.72 8.95
CA PRO A 617 7.31 -15.62 7.61
C PRO A 617 8.05 -14.63 6.68
N HIS A 618 8.73 -13.64 7.26
CA HIS A 618 9.52 -12.63 6.53
C HIS A 618 11.01 -13.05 6.32
N GLY A 619 11.39 -14.28 6.69
CA GLY A 619 12.74 -14.82 6.49
C GLY A 619 13.76 -14.41 7.54
N ARG A 620 13.37 -13.78 8.66
CA ARG A 620 14.28 -13.46 9.76
C ARG A 620 14.52 -14.71 10.61
N PRO A 621 15.76 -14.92 11.13
CA PRO A 621 16.00 -16.01 12.08
C PRO A 621 15.22 -15.78 13.37
N THR A 622 14.56 -16.82 13.86
CA THR A 622 13.81 -16.84 15.13
C THR A 622 14.67 -17.30 16.29
N ILE A 623 15.61 -18.22 16.03
CA ILE A 623 16.43 -18.88 17.04
C ILE A 623 17.89 -18.87 16.63
N LEU A 624 18.77 -18.48 17.56
CA LEU A 624 20.22 -18.70 17.50
C LEU A 624 20.58 -19.75 18.53
N LYS A 625 21.30 -20.79 18.13
CA LYS A 625 21.77 -21.87 19.01
C LYS A 625 23.28 -21.82 19.14
N PHE A 626 23.77 -21.99 20.36
CA PHE A 626 25.17 -22.12 20.68
C PHE A 626 25.36 -23.42 21.45
N SER A 627 26.01 -24.41 20.87
CA SER A 627 26.38 -25.64 21.54
C SER A 627 27.36 -25.39 22.67
N SER A 628 27.37 -26.26 23.68
CA SER A 628 28.36 -26.18 24.78
C SER A 628 29.81 -26.21 24.31
N GLU A 629 30.08 -26.91 23.20
CA GLU A 629 31.40 -26.95 22.57
C GLU A 629 31.78 -25.64 21.88
N GLU A 630 30.83 -25.00 21.17
CA GLU A 630 31.04 -23.71 20.55
C GLU A 630 31.27 -22.62 21.60
N LEU A 631 30.50 -22.64 22.68
CA LEU A 631 30.72 -21.73 23.81
C LEU A 631 32.11 -21.94 24.43
N ALA A 632 32.52 -23.19 24.67
CA ALA A 632 33.85 -23.48 25.19
C ALA A 632 34.97 -22.98 24.25
N LYS A 633 34.80 -23.15 22.95
CA LYS A 633 35.74 -22.62 21.94
C LYS A 633 35.78 -21.08 21.96
N MET A 634 34.63 -20.39 22.01
CA MET A 634 34.53 -18.94 22.07
C MET A 634 35.27 -18.37 23.29
N PHE A 635 35.18 -19.05 24.46
CA PHE A 635 35.89 -18.69 25.69
C PHE A 635 37.32 -19.24 25.78
N LYS A 636 37.83 -19.80 24.65
CA LYS A 636 39.18 -20.41 24.60
C LYS A 636 39.44 -21.49 25.69
N ARG A 637 38.38 -22.18 26.12
CA ARG A 637 38.47 -23.29 27.09
C ARG A 637 38.63 -24.60 26.31
N THR A 638 39.81 -24.85 25.73
CA THR A 638 40.16 -26.12 25.11
C THR A 638 40.65 -27.09 26.20
N GLY A 639 39.94 -28.20 26.42
CA GLY A 639 40.33 -29.27 27.35
C GLY A 639 39.35 -29.64 28.46
N PHE A 640 38.12 -29.15 28.46
CA PHE A 640 37.11 -29.57 29.44
C PHE A 640 36.31 -30.76 28.88
N ASP A 641 36.61 -31.96 29.42
CA ASP A 641 35.82 -33.18 29.21
C ASP A 641 34.47 -33.06 29.96
N LEU A 642 33.40 -32.68 29.26
CA LEU A 642 32.04 -32.53 29.80
C LEU A 642 31.35 -33.87 30.11
N LYS A 643 32.09 -35.01 30.04
CA LYS A 643 31.55 -36.36 30.33
C LYS A 643 31.59 -36.78 31.79
N LYS A 644 31.93 -35.89 32.72
CA LYS A 644 31.93 -36.18 34.15
C LYS A 644 31.11 -35.17 34.95
N ARG A 645 29.79 -35.22 34.82
CA ARG A 645 28.86 -34.90 35.90
C ARG A 645 27.52 -35.57 35.65
#